data_1097c973732ec0b9d12c4c0e4391d1bd
#
_entry.id   1097c973732ec0b9d12c4c0e4391d1bd
#
_cell.length_a   1.000
_cell.length_b   1.000
_cell.length_c   1.000
_cell.angle_alpha   90.00
_cell.angle_beta   90.00
_cell.angle_gamma   90.00
#
_symmetry.space_group_name_H-M   'P 1'
#
loop_
_entity.id
_entity.type
_entity.pdbx_description
1 polymer ?
#
loop_
_entity_poly.entity_id
_entity_poly.type
_entity_poly.pdbx_seq_one_letter_code
_entity_poly.pdbx_strand_id
1 'polypeptide(L)'
;MTGVPIAIVRVAALGAMGTDLDSMVAALRGDHSGIGPANALEQRPASEAGAGQVDLGVSTDGASDGSQQHTQRADRAEQLLRRALDQLLGTDPTATLAVDASQVAMVLGTTLAGMRHCGAAMRFESSGCISDAMRSYTGIPAGSVMRQALAGLPIAGAASTVSCACASALSAIAHGCAVLRSGAASCVIAGGYDPISEFAYGGFSALQLVATGPLSPFAHDRQGMKLGEGCALVLLRPLPEALARGESPLAIIDAIGESSDAHHLTQPHPEGRGAAVALASAVVNGLPDLLIAHATGTAGNDAAEYQAYRTAFGAALPGIAVTALKSRFGHPLGAAGALELLATLKCADAGFMPAGLGRPVDRHAFPDINLLHTEPRAGSPHRITVLAAGFGGANVALSVTRGGNGAPVTVTERRAAPTSVRVGIRAVGCVSAGGRGLSGLRQLADSTERDVSEETLMPLLDRSRTRRLALLPRLMLAACRDLRDAAGLTADELASTPLLAASWHGAASFTEQYYRDLLASGIDLANPVLFAESVPNVGSAHVSLGLGMRAASATVIGTRTAGLEAMFLASCRIRVGEWHRALVVMADESHPTIDAVLSHCTGRAVRSGSAGMAFLMERIDGSNPELLPEVTGFEHGIVERGGSRPAMTGHGGATIMIPEIGCVAGPAALALEIASRQSNEVAVSCTDPNGFSWTVQASAHGDLKSFATV
;
A
#
# COMPACT_ATOMS: atom_id res chain seq x y z
N MET A 1 18.68 6.51 11.72
CA MET A 1 17.81 5.35 12.06
C MET A 1 18.49 4.53 13.14
N THR A 2 17.84 4.41 14.27
CA THR A 2 18.28 3.56 15.40
C THR A 2 17.53 2.24 15.26
N GLY A 3 18.20 1.14 14.90
CA GLY A 3 17.53 -0.17 14.81
C GLY A 3 18.45 -1.23 14.19
N VAL A 4 18.06 -2.49 14.36
CA VAL A 4 18.75 -3.64 13.79
C VAL A 4 18.75 -3.52 12.26
N PRO A 5 19.90 -3.70 11.57
CA PRO A 5 19.97 -3.74 10.11
C PRO A 5 19.10 -4.89 9.56
N ILE A 6 18.39 -4.64 8.47
CA ILE A 6 17.52 -5.63 7.83
C ILE A 6 18.17 -6.12 6.54
N ALA A 7 18.29 -7.44 6.43
CA ALA A 7 18.83 -8.14 5.28
C ALA A 7 17.71 -8.55 4.31
N ILE A 8 17.96 -8.37 3.02
CA ILE A 8 17.22 -9.02 1.93
C ILE A 8 17.92 -10.35 1.67
N VAL A 9 17.31 -11.46 2.08
CA VAL A 9 17.93 -12.78 2.02
C VAL A 9 17.49 -13.60 0.82
N ARG A 10 16.27 -13.40 0.33
CA ARG A 10 15.76 -14.00 -0.91
C ARG A 10 14.88 -13.01 -1.66
N VAL A 11 14.78 -13.21 -2.96
CA VAL A 11 14.02 -12.35 -3.86
C VAL A 11 13.33 -13.18 -4.95
N ALA A 12 12.18 -12.69 -5.39
CA ALA A 12 11.48 -13.20 -6.57
C ALA A 12 10.84 -12.04 -7.32
N ALA A 13 10.84 -12.09 -8.64
CA ALA A 13 10.16 -11.09 -9.44
C ALA A 13 9.71 -11.65 -10.78
N LEU A 14 8.54 -11.15 -11.24
CA LEU A 14 7.98 -11.35 -12.57
C LEU A 14 7.61 -9.98 -13.14
N GLY A 15 7.91 -9.77 -14.40
CA GLY A 15 7.60 -8.53 -15.11
C GLY A 15 7.63 -8.74 -16.63
N ALA A 16 7.37 -7.71 -17.38
CA ALA A 16 7.33 -7.78 -18.84
C ALA A 16 8.66 -8.20 -19.51
N MET A 17 9.77 -8.10 -18.79
CA MET A 17 11.10 -8.47 -19.28
C MET A 17 11.49 -9.93 -18.97
N GLY A 18 10.65 -10.66 -18.23
CA GLY A 18 10.90 -12.06 -17.89
C GLY A 18 10.00 -12.54 -16.76
N THR A 19 9.85 -13.85 -16.66
CA THR A 19 9.05 -14.51 -15.62
C THR A 19 9.86 -14.87 -14.36
N ASP A 20 11.15 -14.54 -14.36
CA ASP A 20 12.10 -14.63 -13.25
C ASP A 20 13.23 -13.61 -13.40
N LEU A 21 14.03 -13.43 -12.36
CA LEU A 21 15.11 -12.44 -12.35
C LEU A 21 16.26 -12.76 -13.32
N ASP A 22 16.55 -14.01 -13.58
CA ASP A 22 17.66 -14.40 -14.47
C ASP A 22 17.30 -14.09 -15.94
N SER A 23 16.07 -14.38 -16.35
CA SER A 23 15.55 -13.99 -17.67
C SER A 23 15.49 -12.46 -17.83
N MET A 24 15.12 -11.73 -16.77
CA MET A 24 15.14 -10.26 -16.79
C MET A 24 16.56 -9.71 -16.97
N VAL A 25 17.56 -10.25 -16.28
CA VAL A 25 18.96 -9.83 -16.41
C VAL A 25 19.45 -10.07 -17.83
N ALA A 26 19.13 -11.23 -18.41
CA ALA A 26 19.48 -11.54 -19.81
C ALA A 26 18.86 -10.52 -20.78
N ALA A 27 17.58 -10.19 -20.60
CA ALA A 27 16.88 -9.21 -21.44
C ALA A 27 17.39 -7.78 -21.25
N LEU A 28 17.79 -7.39 -20.02
CA LEU A 28 18.32 -6.05 -19.72
C LEU A 28 19.76 -5.82 -20.21
N ARG A 29 20.48 -6.87 -20.63
CA ARG A 29 21.79 -6.73 -21.30
C ARG A 29 21.68 -6.20 -22.72
N GLY A 30 20.58 -6.49 -23.40
CA GLY A 30 20.32 -6.05 -24.77
C GLY A 30 19.49 -4.76 -24.83
N ASP A 31 18.99 -4.48 -26.01
CA ASP A 31 18.10 -3.36 -26.33
C ASP A 31 16.60 -3.74 -26.29
N HIS A 32 16.28 -4.92 -25.76
CA HIS A 32 14.92 -5.46 -25.72
C HIS A 32 13.99 -4.64 -24.83
N SER A 33 12.74 -4.49 -25.24
CA SER A 33 11.64 -3.93 -24.44
C SER A 33 10.55 -4.99 -24.25
N GLY A 34 10.04 -5.12 -23.04
CA GLY A 34 8.91 -5.99 -22.74
C GLY A 34 7.54 -5.35 -23.05
N ILE A 35 7.54 -4.14 -23.62
CA ILE A 35 6.30 -3.43 -23.99
C ILE A 35 5.82 -3.94 -25.36
N GLY A 36 4.63 -4.51 -25.40
CA GLY A 36 3.98 -5.05 -26.58
C GLY A 36 2.49 -4.73 -26.61
N PRO A 37 1.72 -5.33 -27.53
CA PRO A 37 0.26 -5.14 -27.59
C PRO A 37 -0.41 -5.51 -26.27
N ALA A 38 -1.41 -4.73 -25.83
CA ALA A 38 -2.07 -4.90 -24.53
C ALA A 38 -3.11 -6.06 -24.55
N ASN A 39 -2.66 -7.28 -24.84
CA ASN A 39 -3.51 -8.46 -25.05
C ASN A 39 -4.19 -9.00 -23.78
N ALA A 40 -3.67 -8.65 -22.58
CA ALA A 40 -4.26 -9.06 -21.32
C ALA A 40 -5.46 -8.20 -20.86
N LEU A 41 -5.78 -7.12 -21.59
CA LEU A 41 -6.98 -6.33 -21.35
C LEU A 41 -8.19 -7.00 -21.99
N GLU A 42 -9.32 -7.01 -21.29
CA GLU A 42 -10.58 -7.54 -21.78
C GLU A 42 -11.22 -6.60 -22.83
N GLN A 43 -11.13 -5.29 -22.60
CA GLN A 43 -11.39 -4.27 -23.61
C GLN A 43 -10.06 -3.69 -24.09
N ARG A 44 -9.87 -3.67 -25.41
CA ARG A 44 -8.68 -3.08 -26.02
C ARG A 44 -8.91 -1.61 -26.35
N PRO A 45 -7.93 -0.73 -26.10
CA PRO A 45 -8.01 0.65 -26.56
C PRO A 45 -7.99 0.70 -28.09
N ALA A 46 -8.62 1.72 -28.67
CA ALA A 46 -8.57 1.96 -30.11
C ALA A 46 -7.16 2.38 -30.57
N SER A 47 -6.37 2.99 -29.67
CA SER A 47 -4.97 3.32 -29.93
C SER A 47 -4.09 2.08 -29.83
N GLU A 48 -3.05 1.98 -30.68
CA GLU A 48 -2.01 0.94 -30.59
C GLU A 48 -1.05 1.12 -29.42
N ALA A 49 -1.47 1.82 -28.36
CA ALA A 49 -0.66 2.04 -27.19
C ALA A 49 -0.44 0.71 -26.44
N GLY A 50 0.79 0.22 -26.49
CA GLY A 50 1.17 -1.06 -25.90
C GLY A 50 1.27 -1.02 -24.37
N ALA A 51 1.48 -2.20 -23.77
CA ALA A 51 1.70 -2.37 -22.34
C ALA A 51 2.78 -3.44 -22.07
N GLY A 52 3.44 -3.33 -20.91
CA GLY A 52 4.34 -4.37 -20.42
C GLY A 52 3.53 -5.48 -19.74
N GLN A 53 3.54 -6.68 -20.26
CA GLN A 53 2.76 -7.81 -19.76
C GLN A 53 3.65 -9.01 -19.44
N VAL A 54 3.28 -9.76 -18.39
CA VAL A 54 3.96 -11.00 -18.00
C VAL A 54 3.40 -12.17 -18.82
N ASP A 55 4.27 -12.97 -19.41
CA ASP A 55 3.86 -14.24 -19.99
C ASP A 55 3.56 -15.26 -18.87
N LEU A 56 2.29 -15.47 -18.61
CA LEU A 56 1.84 -16.46 -17.63
C LEU A 56 1.63 -17.86 -18.26
N GLY A 57 1.98 -18.06 -19.54
CA GLY A 57 1.81 -19.33 -20.24
C GLY A 57 0.34 -19.77 -20.37
N VAL A 58 -0.59 -18.84 -20.21
CA VAL A 58 -2.03 -19.07 -20.30
C VAL A 58 -2.50 -18.47 -21.61
N SER A 59 -2.87 -19.32 -22.58
CA SER A 59 -3.45 -18.88 -23.86
C SER A 59 -4.65 -17.97 -23.60
N THR A 60 -4.64 -16.79 -24.24
CA THR A 60 -5.77 -15.86 -24.29
C THR A 60 -6.84 -16.30 -25.30
N ASP A 61 -6.60 -17.41 -26.01
CA ASP A 61 -7.41 -17.87 -27.15
C ASP A 61 -8.66 -18.67 -26.75
N GLY A 62 -9.18 -18.51 -25.54
CA GLY A 62 -10.41 -19.16 -25.06
C GLY A 62 -11.73 -18.45 -25.41
N ALA A 63 -11.75 -17.53 -26.37
CA ALA A 63 -12.94 -16.71 -26.67
C ALA A 63 -13.85 -17.27 -27.77
N SER A 64 -13.68 -18.51 -28.25
CA SER A 64 -14.42 -19.00 -29.40
C SER A 64 -15.13 -20.37 -29.27
N ASP A 65 -15.31 -20.93 -28.08
CA ASP A 65 -16.18 -22.10 -27.96
C ASP A 65 -17.19 -21.91 -26.81
N GLY A 66 -18.46 -21.74 -27.17
CA GLY A 66 -19.61 -21.49 -26.31
C GLY A 66 -20.06 -22.70 -25.47
N SER A 67 -19.20 -23.66 -25.16
CA SER A 67 -19.50 -24.82 -24.34
C SER A 67 -18.71 -24.84 -23.02
N GLN A 68 -19.39 -24.44 -21.95
CA GLN A 68 -19.33 -25.02 -20.61
C GLN A 68 -17.99 -25.59 -20.12
N GLN A 69 -17.30 -24.79 -19.38
CA GLN A 69 -16.68 -25.07 -18.10
C GLN A 69 -15.87 -23.81 -17.70
N HIS A 70 -16.57 -22.80 -17.15
CA HIS A 70 -15.89 -21.75 -16.37
C HIS A 70 -15.33 -22.41 -15.09
N THR A 71 -14.34 -23.29 -15.25
CA THR A 71 -13.45 -23.66 -14.16
C THR A 71 -12.85 -22.36 -13.63
N GLN A 72 -12.93 -22.14 -12.34
CA GLN A 72 -12.40 -21.02 -11.59
C GLN A 72 -10.95 -20.69 -12.03
N ARG A 73 -10.80 -19.87 -13.04
CA ARG A 73 -9.48 -19.38 -13.44
C ARG A 73 -9.09 -18.35 -12.41
N ALA A 74 -8.00 -18.58 -11.67
CA ALA A 74 -7.46 -17.61 -10.73
C ALA A 74 -7.26 -16.24 -11.42
N ASP A 75 -7.59 -15.14 -10.73
CA ASP A 75 -7.37 -13.80 -11.26
C ASP A 75 -5.87 -13.57 -11.56
N ARG A 76 -5.60 -12.68 -12.48
CA ARG A 76 -4.22 -12.37 -12.89
C ARG A 76 -3.37 -11.85 -11.73
N ALA A 77 -3.95 -11.09 -10.79
CA ALA A 77 -3.28 -10.65 -9.57
C ALA A 77 -2.86 -11.84 -8.68
N GLU A 78 -3.78 -12.79 -8.50
CA GLU A 78 -3.52 -14.03 -7.74
C GLU A 78 -2.43 -14.87 -8.40
N GLN A 79 -2.46 -15.01 -9.72
CA GLN A 79 -1.46 -15.76 -10.47
C GLN A 79 -0.06 -15.14 -10.35
N LEU A 80 0.05 -13.81 -10.49
CA LEU A 80 1.31 -13.08 -10.34
C LEU A 80 1.88 -13.27 -8.93
N LEU A 81 1.03 -13.05 -7.92
CA LEU A 81 1.44 -13.15 -6.51
C LEU A 81 1.82 -14.60 -6.16
N ARG A 82 1.02 -15.60 -6.56
CA ARG A 82 1.29 -17.01 -6.27
C ARG A 82 2.59 -17.47 -6.91
N ARG A 83 2.84 -17.14 -8.19
CA ARG A 83 4.09 -17.49 -8.88
C ARG A 83 5.32 -16.86 -8.21
N ALA A 84 5.21 -15.61 -7.80
CA ALA A 84 6.30 -14.94 -7.08
C ALA A 84 6.57 -15.62 -5.72
N LEU A 85 5.52 -16.03 -4.99
CA LEU A 85 5.65 -16.77 -3.74
C LEU A 85 6.29 -18.14 -3.96
N ASP A 86 5.86 -18.88 -4.98
CA ASP A 86 6.44 -20.19 -5.32
C ASP A 86 7.94 -20.07 -5.68
N GLN A 87 8.35 -19.02 -6.41
CA GLN A 87 9.76 -18.74 -6.70
C GLN A 87 10.53 -18.34 -5.44
N LEU A 88 9.96 -17.48 -4.61
CA LEU A 88 10.59 -16.98 -3.39
C LEU A 88 10.86 -18.12 -2.40
N LEU A 89 9.88 -19.00 -2.21
CA LEU A 89 9.87 -20.04 -1.20
C LEU A 89 10.45 -21.36 -1.71
N GLY A 90 10.44 -21.60 -3.03
CA GLY A 90 10.95 -22.81 -3.64
C GLY A 90 10.10 -24.05 -3.32
N THR A 91 10.71 -25.22 -3.45
CA THR A 91 10.02 -26.51 -3.30
C THR A 91 9.73 -26.91 -1.85
N ASP A 92 10.45 -26.32 -0.89
CA ASP A 92 10.21 -26.53 0.56
C ASP A 92 10.06 -25.17 1.25
N PRO A 93 8.85 -24.61 1.29
CA PRO A 93 8.56 -23.34 1.97
C PRO A 93 8.92 -23.35 3.45
N THR A 94 8.71 -24.49 4.14
CA THR A 94 8.99 -24.61 5.58
C THR A 94 10.48 -24.51 5.87
N ALA A 95 11.29 -25.23 5.11
CA ALA A 95 12.76 -25.15 5.24
C ALA A 95 13.29 -23.76 4.83
N THR A 96 12.68 -23.12 3.81
CA THR A 96 13.06 -21.76 3.39
C THR A 96 12.76 -20.72 4.46
N LEU A 97 11.57 -20.75 5.07
CA LEU A 97 11.19 -19.82 6.11
C LEU A 97 11.91 -20.15 7.43
N ALA A 98 12.05 -21.42 7.77
CA ALA A 98 12.78 -21.95 8.94
C ALA A 98 12.42 -21.28 10.29
N VAL A 99 11.15 -20.86 10.42
CA VAL A 99 10.54 -20.31 11.63
C VAL A 99 9.09 -20.80 11.72
N ASP A 100 8.47 -20.68 12.89
CA ASP A 100 7.06 -20.99 13.04
C ASP A 100 6.21 -20.13 12.11
N ALA A 101 5.15 -20.70 11.55
CA ALA A 101 4.26 -20.01 10.62
C ALA A 101 3.70 -18.70 11.18
N SER A 102 3.41 -18.64 12.50
CA SER A 102 2.95 -17.45 13.21
C SER A 102 4.00 -16.33 13.30
N GLN A 103 5.27 -16.65 13.12
CA GLN A 103 6.39 -15.72 13.10
C GLN A 103 6.75 -15.20 11.70
N VAL A 104 6.01 -15.63 10.68
CA VAL A 104 6.15 -15.16 9.29
C VAL A 104 5.07 -14.13 9.02
N ALA A 105 5.44 -12.86 9.00
CA ALA A 105 4.53 -11.79 8.60
C ALA A 105 4.62 -11.47 7.11
N MET A 106 3.55 -10.88 6.56
CA MET A 106 3.50 -10.43 5.18
C MET A 106 2.98 -8.99 5.10
N VAL A 107 3.69 -8.16 4.35
CA VAL A 107 3.24 -6.80 4.02
C VAL A 107 3.35 -6.59 2.52
N LEU A 108 2.23 -6.51 1.83
CA LEU A 108 2.17 -6.38 0.38
C LEU A 108 1.73 -4.98 -0.04
N GLY A 109 2.30 -4.49 -1.12
CA GLY A 109 1.91 -3.25 -1.78
C GLY A 109 1.11 -3.52 -3.06
N THR A 110 0.02 -2.78 -3.29
CA THR A 110 -0.72 -2.83 -4.55
C THR A 110 -1.44 -1.51 -4.78
N THR A 111 -1.62 -1.13 -6.04
CA THR A 111 -2.43 0.03 -6.41
C THR A 111 -3.90 -0.34 -6.51
N LEU A 112 -4.20 -1.48 -7.12
CA LEU A 112 -5.57 -1.82 -7.54
C LEU A 112 -6.06 -3.19 -7.07
N ALA A 113 -5.18 -4.01 -6.50
CA ALA A 113 -5.53 -5.35 -5.99
C ALA A 113 -6.36 -6.19 -6.98
N GLY A 114 -7.53 -6.67 -6.53
CA GLY A 114 -8.44 -7.49 -7.32
C GLY A 114 -9.40 -6.70 -8.23
N MET A 115 -9.05 -5.48 -8.67
CA MET A 115 -9.97 -4.61 -9.44
C MET A 115 -10.46 -5.25 -10.76
N ARG A 116 -9.73 -6.20 -11.36
CA ARG A 116 -10.20 -6.98 -12.52
C ARG A 116 -11.48 -7.76 -12.20
N HIS A 117 -11.62 -8.26 -10.98
CA HIS A 117 -12.85 -8.93 -10.51
C HIS A 117 -14.08 -8.00 -10.57
N CYS A 118 -13.90 -6.68 -10.40
CA CYS A 118 -15.01 -5.74 -10.51
C CYS A 118 -15.59 -5.73 -11.93
N GLY A 119 -14.74 -5.63 -12.96
CA GLY A 119 -15.18 -5.72 -14.35
C GLY A 119 -15.83 -7.05 -14.70
N ALA A 120 -15.24 -8.17 -14.23
CA ALA A 120 -15.83 -9.50 -14.42
C ALA A 120 -17.22 -9.61 -13.76
N ALA A 121 -17.37 -9.14 -12.52
CA ALA A 121 -18.65 -9.14 -11.81
C ALA A 121 -19.74 -8.39 -12.57
N MET A 122 -19.44 -7.18 -13.06
CA MET A 122 -20.40 -6.37 -13.81
C MET A 122 -20.79 -6.96 -15.15
N ARG A 123 -19.87 -7.66 -15.83
CA ARG A 123 -20.18 -8.42 -17.05
C ARG A 123 -21.10 -9.60 -16.76
N PHE A 124 -20.87 -10.33 -15.65
CA PHE A 124 -21.76 -11.40 -15.22
C PHE A 124 -23.15 -10.87 -14.84
N GLU A 125 -23.25 -9.74 -14.14
CA GLU A 125 -24.55 -9.09 -13.90
C GLU A 125 -25.29 -8.76 -15.20
N SER A 126 -24.60 -8.14 -16.15
CA SER A 126 -25.18 -7.75 -17.44
C SER A 126 -25.64 -8.96 -18.27
N SER A 127 -25.04 -10.13 -18.07
CA SER A 127 -25.45 -11.40 -18.70
C SER A 127 -26.48 -12.18 -17.91
N GLY A 128 -26.92 -11.70 -16.74
CA GLY A 128 -27.86 -12.38 -15.85
C GLY A 128 -27.26 -13.47 -14.99
N CYS A 129 -25.94 -13.66 -15.01
CA CYS A 129 -25.23 -14.67 -14.22
C CYS A 129 -24.93 -14.17 -12.79
N ILE A 130 -25.96 -13.93 -11.98
CA ILE A 130 -25.85 -13.27 -10.68
C ILE A 130 -24.94 -14.05 -9.71
N SER A 131 -24.99 -15.38 -9.68
CA SER A 131 -24.12 -16.18 -8.82
C SER A 131 -22.63 -15.98 -9.12
N ASP A 132 -22.25 -15.86 -10.40
CA ASP A 132 -20.87 -15.63 -10.81
C ASP A 132 -20.45 -14.18 -10.55
N ALA A 133 -21.38 -13.22 -10.71
CA ALA A 133 -21.17 -11.84 -10.33
C ALA A 133 -20.85 -11.72 -8.85
N MET A 134 -21.66 -12.31 -7.96
CA MET A 134 -21.43 -12.28 -6.50
C MET A 134 -20.09 -12.93 -6.13
N ARG A 135 -19.73 -14.04 -6.77
CA ARG A 135 -18.43 -14.69 -6.57
C ARG A 135 -17.27 -13.78 -6.98
N SER A 136 -17.40 -13.09 -8.11
CA SER A 136 -16.38 -12.15 -8.59
C SER A 136 -16.25 -10.96 -7.64
N TYR A 137 -17.33 -10.38 -7.16
CA TYR A 137 -17.29 -9.28 -6.20
C TYR A 137 -16.51 -9.65 -4.91
N THR A 138 -16.59 -10.90 -4.45
CA THR A 138 -15.81 -11.35 -3.27
C THR A 138 -14.30 -11.39 -3.52
N GLY A 139 -13.84 -11.36 -4.76
CA GLY A 139 -12.43 -11.32 -5.16
C GLY A 139 -11.82 -9.92 -5.19
N ILE A 140 -12.63 -8.85 -5.18
CA ILE A 140 -12.14 -7.47 -5.31
C ILE A 140 -11.22 -7.06 -4.15
N PRO A 141 -11.54 -7.31 -2.87
CA PRO A 141 -10.70 -6.88 -1.76
C PRO A 141 -9.30 -7.49 -1.82
N ALA A 142 -8.27 -6.69 -1.54
CA ALA A 142 -6.88 -7.14 -1.54
C ALA A 142 -6.62 -8.32 -0.60
N GLY A 143 -7.33 -8.40 0.53
CA GLY A 143 -7.28 -9.53 1.45
C GLY A 143 -7.76 -10.84 0.80
N SER A 144 -8.70 -10.80 -0.14
CA SER A 144 -9.13 -12.00 -0.89
C SER A 144 -8.03 -12.50 -1.82
N VAL A 145 -7.38 -11.61 -2.57
CA VAL A 145 -6.24 -11.94 -3.44
C VAL A 145 -5.11 -12.55 -2.62
N MET A 146 -4.74 -11.90 -1.51
CA MET A 146 -3.68 -12.37 -0.63
C MET A 146 -4.01 -13.75 -0.05
N ARG A 147 -5.22 -13.97 0.49
CA ARG A 147 -5.62 -15.26 1.07
C ARG A 147 -5.58 -16.39 0.05
N GLN A 148 -6.02 -16.17 -1.18
CA GLN A 148 -5.97 -17.18 -2.23
C GLN A 148 -4.53 -17.53 -2.60
N ALA A 149 -3.67 -16.52 -2.72
CA ALA A 149 -2.25 -16.73 -3.01
C ALA A 149 -1.50 -17.46 -1.88
N LEU A 150 -1.93 -17.27 -0.62
CA LEU A 150 -1.33 -17.91 0.56
C LEU A 150 -1.81 -19.35 0.80
N ALA A 151 -2.85 -19.81 0.10
CA ALA A 151 -3.42 -21.13 0.34
C ALA A 151 -2.36 -22.24 0.29
N GLY A 152 -2.26 -23.02 1.38
CA GLY A 152 -1.30 -24.13 1.51
C GLY A 152 0.14 -23.70 1.82
N LEU A 153 0.43 -22.43 2.06
CA LEU A 153 1.75 -21.96 2.48
C LEU A 153 1.84 -21.85 4.01
N PRO A 154 3.01 -22.11 4.63
CA PRO A 154 3.21 -22.03 6.08
C PRO A 154 3.40 -20.56 6.53
N ILE A 155 2.40 -19.74 6.30
CA ILE A 155 2.37 -18.31 6.64
C ILE A 155 1.09 -18.05 7.42
N ALA A 156 1.22 -17.77 8.71
CA ALA A 156 0.10 -17.55 9.62
C ALA A 156 0.31 -16.32 10.52
N GLY A 157 1.36 -15.56 10.28
CA GLY A 157 1.65 -14.33 10.99
C GLY A 157 0.84 -13.14 10.46
N ALA A 158 1.16 -11.94 10.97
CA ALA A 158 0.51 -10.70 10.57
C ALA A 158 0.55 -10.51 9.04
N ALA A 159 -0.62 -10.27 8.44
CA ALA A 159 -0.71 -10.06 7.00
C ALA A 159 -1.49 -8.76 6.73
N SER A 160 -0.90 -7.86 5.97
CA SER A 160 -1.50 -6.57 5.64
C SER A 160 -1.21 -6.17 4.19
N THR A 161 -2.14 -5.49 3.56
CA THR A 161 -1.94 -4.90 2.24
C THR A 161 -2.01 -3.38 2.34
N VAL A 162 -1.00 -2.70 1.79
CA VAL A 162 -0.90 -1.24 1.77
C VAL A 162 -1.00 -0.69 0.35
N SER A 163 -1.61 0.47 0.20
CA SER A 163 -1.64 1.25 -1.03
C SER A 163 -1.09 2.65 -0.80
N CYS A 164 -0.08 2.98 -1.58
CA CYS A 164 0.49 4.30 -1.79
C CYS A 164 0.57 4.58 -3.29
N ALA A 165 -0.40 4.08 -4.06
CA ALA A 165 -0.34 4.04 -5.52
C ALA A 165 1.00 3.44 -6.00
N CYS A 166 1.75 4.12 -6.88
CA CYS A 166 3.00 3.59 -7.45
C CYS A 166 4.14 3.38 -6.44
N ALA A 167 4.02 3.90 -5.22
CA ALA A 167 5.01 3.73 -4.15
C ALA A 167 4.71 2.53 -3.22
N SER A 168 3.65 1.76 -3.49
CA SER A 168 3.11 0.74 -2.59
C SER A 168 4.12 -0.33 -2.19
N ALA A 169 4.90 -0.89 -3.13
CA ALA A 169 5.88 -1.94 -2.82
C ALA A 169 7.00 -1.46 -1.90
N LEU A 170 7.50 -0.24 -2.11
CA LEU A 170 8.55 0.33 -1.24
C LEU A 170 7.99 0.67 0.14
N SER A 171 6.76 1.18 0.25
CA SER A 171 6.07 1.40 1.51
C SER A 171 5.84 0.07 2.26
N ALA A 172 5.45 -1.00 1.55
CA ALA A 172 5.31 -2.33 2.12
C ALA A 172 6.64 -2.85 2.71
N ILE A 173 7.75 -2.66 2.01
CA ILE A 173 9.10 -3.00 2.50
C ILE A 173 9.42 -2.17 3.76
N ALA A 174 9.10 -0.87 3.77
CA ALA A 174 9.32 0.01 4.91
C ALA A 174 8.55 -0.46 6.16
N HIS A 175 7.27 -0.80 6.02
CA HIS A 175 6.47 -1.37 7.09
C HIS A 175 6.98 -2.75 7.54
N GLY A 176 7.38 -3.61 6.59
CA GLY A 176 7.99 -4.90 6.88
C GLY A 176 9.26 -4.79 7.74
N CYS A 177 10.11 -3.80 7.46
CA CYS A 177 11.29 -3.50 8.30
C CYS A 177 10.90 -3.11 9.72
N ALA A 178 9.85 -2.30 9.89
CA ALA A 178 9.38 -1.90 11.21
C ALA A 178 8.77 -3.07 11.99
N VAL A 179 8.04 -3.96 11.34
CA VAL A 179 7.50 -5.21 11.93
C VAL A 179 8.65 -6.08 12.46
N LEU A 180 9.72 -6.29 11.68
CA LEU A 180 10.90 -7.03 12.14
C LEU A 180 11.61 -6.33 13.32
N ARG A 181 11.88 -5.04 13.18
CA ARG A 181 12.57 -4.26 14.23
C ARG A 181 11.80 -4.19 15.54
N SER A 182 10.46 -4.23 15.47
CA SER A 182 9.61 -4.25 16.67
C SER A 182 9.56 -5.61 17.36
N GLY A 183 10.10 -6.66 16.74
CA GLY A 183 10.04 -8.04 17.23
C GLY A 183 8.68 -8.70 17.05
N ALA A 184 7.76 -8.10 16.26
CA ALA A 184 6.44 -8.67 16.01
C ALA A 184 6.47 -9.87 15.04
N ALA A 185 7.56 -10.06 14.31
CA ALA A 185 7.84 -11.22 13.49
C ALA A 185 9.34 -11.48 13.41
N SER A 186 9.73 -12.73 13.16
CA SER A 186 11.12 -13.14 12.92
C SER A 186 11.48 -13.14 11.44
N CYS A 187 10.48 -13.15 10.56
CA CYS A 187 10.62 -13.17 9.11
C CYS A 187 9.49 -12.38 8.47
N VAL A 188 9.78 -11.59 7.45
CA VAL A 188 8.76 -10.83 6.71
C VAL A 188 8.92 -11.05 5.21
N ILE A 189 7.82 -11.38 4.54
CA ILE A 189 7.71 -11.28 3.09
C ILE A 189 7.11 -9.91 2.77
N ALA A 190 7.84 -9.09 2.02
CA ALA A 190 7.39 -7.76 1.62
C ALA A 190 7.59 -7.53 0.12
N GLY A 191 6.96 -6.50 -0.43
CA GLY A 191 7.05 -6.17 -1.84
C GLY A 191 5.71 -5.74 -2.41
N GLY A 192 5.49 -5.95 -3.71
CA GLY A 192 4.23 -5.55 -4.30
C GLY A 192 3.90 -6.25 -5.60
N TYR A 193 2.62 -6.11 -5.99
CA TYR A 193 2.08 -6.69 -7.22
C TYR A 193 0.98 -5.79 -7.77
N ASP A 194 0.89 -5.72 -9.08
CA ASP A 194 -0.30 -5.22 -9.79
C ASP A 194 -0.42 -5.90 -11.14
N PRO A 195 -1.61 -6.40 -11.50
CA PRO A 195 -1.92 -6.83 -12.84
C PRO A 195 -2.27 -5.63 -13.72
N ILE A 196 -2.05 -5.74 -15.02
CA ILE A 196 -2.66 -4.79 -15.94
C ILE A 196 -4.19 -4.95 -15.93
N SER A 197 -4.92 -3.84 -15.93
CA SER A 197 -6.38 -3.81 -15.92
C SER A 197 -6.93 -2.72 -16.82
N GLU A 198 -8.12 -2.96 -17.38
CA GLU A 198 -8.85 -1.93 -18.13
C GLU A 198 -9.20 -0.72 -17.27
N PHE A 199 -9.42 -0.92 -15.96
CA PHE A 199 -9.65 0.15 -14.99
C PHE A 199 -8.50 1.16 -14.98
N ALA A 200 -7.26 0.67 -14.80
CA ALA A 200 -6.09 1.53 -14.79
C ALA A 200 -5.80 2.11 -16.18
N TYR A 201 -5.87 1.27 -17.20
CA TYR A 201 -5.55 1.69 -18.56
C TYR A 201 -6.46 2.82 -19.04
N GLY A 202 -7.78 2.67 -18.87
CA GLY A 202 -8.76 3.71 -19.21
C GLY A 202 -8.56 4.98 -18.40
N GLY A 203 -8.34 4.85 -17.10
CA GLY A 203 -8.13 6.00 -16.21
C GLY A 203 -6.90 6.83 -16.56
N PHE A 204 -5.76 6.18 -16.77
CA PHE A 204 -4.53 6.88 -17.16
C PHE A 204 -4.61 7.43 -18.59
N SER A 205 -5.32 6.76 -19.50
CA SER A 205 -5.60 7.27 -20.85
C SER A 205 -6.47 8.53 -20.82
N ALA A 206 -7.53 8.52 -20.00
CA ALA A 206 -8.42 9.67 -19.81
C ALA A 206 -7.69 10.89 -19.18
N LEU A 207 -6.69 10.64 -18.32
CA LEU A 207 -5.80 11.68 -17.78
C LEU A 207 -4.73 12.15 -18.79
N GLN A 208 -4.70 11.59 -20.01
CA GLN A 208 -3.71 11.87 -21.06
C GLN A 208 -2.26 11.58 -20.60
N LEU A 209 -2.09 10.54 -19.80
CA LEU A 209 -0.79 10.13 -19.26
C LEU A 209 -0.20 8.90 -19.96
N VAL A 210 -0.95 8.25 -20.87
CA VAL A 210 -0.50 7.08 -21.64
C VAL A 210 0.09 7.55 -22.98
N ALA A 211 1.36 7.23 -23.20
CA ALA A 211 2.08 7.57 -24.44
C ALA A 211 1.62 6.69 -25.60
N THR A 212 1.43 7.28 -26.78
CA THR A 212 1.22 6.54 -28.04
C THR A 212 2.55 6.10 -28.66
N GLY A 213 3.60 6.90 -28.52
CA GLY A 213 4.97 6.59 -28.96
C GLY A 213 5.81 5.82 -27.92
N PRO A 214 7.13 5.71 -28.13
CA PRO A 214 8.06 5.10 -27.18
C PRO A 214 8.07 5.83 -25.83
N LEU A 215 8.13 5.09 -24.73
CA LEU A 215 8.35 5.67 -23.42
C LEU A 215 9.79 6.21 -23.33
N SER A 216 9.92 7.51 -23.16
CA SER A 216 11.19 8.24 -23.24
C SER A 216 11.36 9.20 -22.06
N PRO A 217 11.68 8.71 -20.86
CA PRO A 217 11.85 9.56 -19.67
C PRO A 217 12.96 10.61 -19.91
N PHE A 218 12.73 11.82 -19.40
CA PHE A 218 13.63 12.98 -19.50
C PHE A 218 13.95 13.45 -20.94
N ALA A 219 13.28 12.91 -21.95
CA ALA A 219 13.43 13.38 -23.33
C ALA A 219 12.66 14.69 -23.56
N HIS A 220 13.04 15.44 -24.61
CA HIS A 220 12.39 16.72 -24.98
C HIS A 220 10.90 16.53 -25.30
N ASP A 221 10.59 15.52 -26.06
CA ASP A 221 9.25 15.21 -26.59
C ASP A 221 8.59 14.01 -25.90
N ARG A 222 8.86 13.83 -24.59
CA ARG A 222 8.21 12.81 -23.78
C ARG A 222 6.70 13.01 -23.71
N GLN A 223 5.94 11.93 -23.93
CA GLN A 223 4.50 11.99 -24.12
C GLN A 223 3.69 11.32 -23.00
N GLY A 224 4.36 10.72 -22.03
CA GLY A 224 3.70 9.96 -20.97
C GLY A 224 4.30 8.59 -20.75
N MET A 225 3.59 7.75 -20.02
CA MET A 225 4.02 6.40 -19.64
C MET A 225 3.38 5.31 -20.52
N LYS A 226 3.92 4.12 -20.42
CA LYS A 226 3.27 2.87 -20.81
C LYS A 226 2.95 2.10 -19.55
N LEU A 227 1.73 1.57 -19.43
CA LEU A 227 1.41 0.70 -18.29
C LEU A 227 2.13 -0.63 -18.41
N GLY A 228 2.31 -1.28 -17.27
CA GLY A 228 2.86 -2.61 -17.16
C GLY A 228 2.21 -3.37 -16.01
N GLU A 229 2.64 -4.59 -15.82
CA GLU A 229 2.27 -5.43 -14.69
C GLU A 229 3.48 -6.17 -14.16
N GLY A 230 3.36 -6.66 -12.95
CA GLY A 230 4.41 -7.48 -12.34
C GLY A 230 4.15 -7.78 -10.87
N CYS A 231 5.05 -8.57 -10.34
CA CYS A 231 5.15 -8.85 -8.92
C CYS A 231 6.61 -8.91 -8.53
N ALA A 232 6.96 -8.33 -7.38
CA ALA A 232 8.32 -8.39 -6.84
C ALA A 232 8.25 -8.52 -5.33
N LEU A 233 8.87 -9.57 -4.79
CA LEU A 233 8.86 -9.94 -3.39
C LEU A 233 10.27 -10.09 -2.84
N VAL A 234 10.45 -9.68 -1.59
CA VAL A 234 11.67 -9.87 -0.80
C VAL A 234 11.35 -10.65 0.46
N LEU A 235 12.25 -11.57 0.84
CA LEU A 235 12.28 -12.17 2.16
C LEU A 235 13.24 -11.38 3.03
N LEU A 236 12.74 -10.80 4.10
CA LEU A 236 13.45 -9.93 5.02
C LEU A 236 13.73 -10.64 6.35
N ARG A 237 14.93 -10.45 6.89
CA ARG A 237 15.33 -10.87 8.24
C ARG A 237 16.19 -9.81 8.92
N PRO A 238 16.23 -9.77 10.26
CA PRO A 238 17.29 -9.07 10.96
C PRO A 238 18.66 -9.61 10.51
N LEU A 239 19.59 -8.74 10.16
CA LEU A 239 20.91 -9.14 9.63
C LEU A 239 21.66 -10.11 10.56
N PRO A 240 21.71 -9.90 11.90
CA PRO A 240 22.38 -10.86 12.79
C PRO A 240 21.76 -12.27 12.73
N GLU A 241 20.44 -12.36 12.59
CA GLU A 241 19.76 -13.66 12.47
C GLU A 241 20.03 -14.34 11.13
N ALA A 242 20.04 -13.57 10.02
CA ALA A 242 20.40 -14.08 8.71
C ALA A 242 21.81 -14.68 8.72
N LEU A 243 22.78 -13.95 9.27
CA LEU A 243 24.17 -14.41 9.37
C LEU A 243 24.32 -15.65 10.27
N ALA A 244 23.59 -15.69 11.41
CA ALA A 244 23.60 -16.85 12.31
C ALA A 244 23.02 -18.11 11.65
N ARG A 245 22.16 -17.96 10.65
CA ARG A 245 21.61 -19.05 9.82
C ARG A 245 22.53 -19.46 8.65
N GLY A 246 23.65 -18.76 8.47
CA GLY A 246 24.53 -18.96 7.31
C GLY A 246 23.97 -18.42 5.99
N GLU A 247 22.93 -17.58 6.03
CA GLU A 247 22.38 -16.94 4.84
C GLU A 247 23.33 -15.85 4.33
N SER A 248 23.44 -15.72 3.01
CA SER A 248 24.22 -14.66 2.36
C SER A 248 23.27 -13.58 1.88
N PRO A 249 23.17 -12.41 2.57
CA PRO A 249 22.27 -11.34 2.16
C PRO A 249 22.60 -10.83 0.76
N LEU A 250 21.58 -10.67 -0.09
CA LEU A 250 21.71 -10.04 -1.40
C LEU A 250 22.00 -8.55 -1.24
N ALA A 251 21.31 -7.94 -0.28
CA ALA A 251 21.50 -6.54 0.08
C ALA A 251 21.05 -6.31 1.54
N ILE A 252 21.50 -5.19 2.09
CA ILE A 252 21.10 -4.69 3.40
C ILE A 252 20.35 -3.38 3.17
N ILE A 253 19.22 -3.20 3.81
CA ILE A 253 18.45 -1.96 3.74
C ILE A 253 19.15 -0.93 4.62
N ASP A 254 19.72 0.10 3.99
CA ASP A 254 20.49 1.16 4.62
C ASP A 254 19.61 2.21 5.27
N ALA A 255 18.68 2.74 4.47
CA ALA A 255 17.81 3.81 4.88
C ALA A 255 16.54 3.83 4.03
N ILE A 256 15.46 4.34 4.62
CA ILE A 256 14.18 4.56 3.96
C ILE A 256 13.73 5.98 4.26
N GLY A 257 13.31 6.69 3.24
CA GLY A 257 12.71 8.01 3.38
C GLY A 257 11.28 7.99 2.83
N GLU A 258 10.36 8.59 3.56
CA GLU A 258 8.95 8.67 3.20
C GLU A 258 8.44 10.09 3.42
N SER A 259 7.57 10.55 2.54
CA SER A 259 6.93 11.86 2.64
C SER A 259 5.63 11.92 1.86
N SER A 260 4.87 12.99 2.05
CA SER A 260 3.72 13.32 1.21
C SER A 260 3.86 14.74 0.67
N ASP A 261 3.49 14.94 -0.60
CA ASP A 261 3.47 16.27 -1.23
C ASP A 261 2.39 17.19 -0.63
N ALA A 262 1.26 16.61 -0.20
CA ALA A 262 0.06 17.34 0.21
C ALA A 262 -0.30 18.48 -0.77
N HIS A 263 -0.20 18.21 -2.08
CA HIS A 263 -0.30 19.21 -3.14
C HIS A 263 -1.49 19.00 -4.08
N HIS A 264 -1.58 17.80 -4.69
CA HIS A 264 -2.60 17.45 -5.67
C HIS A 264 -2.82 15.92 -5.71
N LEU A 265 -4.03 15.45 -6.14
CA LEU A 265 -4.32 14.01 -6.21
C LEU A 265 -3.48 13.26 -7.25
N THR A 266 -3.27 13.87 -8.41
CA THR A 266 -2.66 13.18 -9.57
C THR A 266 -1.38 13.82 -10.07
N GLN A 267 -0.99 14.96 -9.52
CA GLN A 267 0.22 15.70 -9.94
C GLN A 267 1.20 15.81 -8.78
N PRO A 268 2.51 15.60 -9.01
CA PRO A 268 3.52 15.85 -8.00
C PRO A 268 3.66 17.36 -7.71
N HIS A 269 4.26 17.69 -6.57
CA HIS A 269 4.62 19.07 -6.29
C HIS A 269 5.64 19.56 -7.33
N PRO A 270 5.41 20.69 -8.05
CA PRO A 270 6.27 21.10 -9.17
C PRO A 270 7.76 21.24 -8.85
N GLU A 271 8.07 21.60 -7.61
CA GLU A 271 9.44 21.71 -7.10
C GLU A 271 9.99 20.39 -6.54
N GLY A 272 9.24 19.28 -6.64
CA GLY A 272 9.66 17.97 -6.16
C GLY A 272 9.93 17.90 -4.64
N ARG A 273 9.26 18.74 -3.83
CA ARG A 273 9.58 18.89 -2.40
C ARG A 273 9.47 17.59 -1.62
N GLY A 274 8.38 16.84 -1.80
CA GLY A 274 8.18 15.56 -1.12
C GLY A 274 9.26 14.55 -1.53
N ALA A 275 9.46 14.36 -2.82
CA ALA A 275 10.48 13.43 -3.34
C ALA A 275 11.89 13.80 -2.85
N ALA A 276 12.22 15.12 -2.75
CA ALA A 276 13.50 15.57 -2.20
C ALA A 276 13.67 15.17 -0.72
N VAL A 277 12.62 15.33 0.09
CA VAL A 277 12.63 14.92 1.51
C VAL A 277 12.82 13.41 1.64
N ALA A 278 12.10 12.62 0.84
CA ALA A 278 12.22 11.17 0.83
C ALA A 278 13.66 10.74 0.43
N LEU A 279 14.21 11.30 -0.64
CA LEU A 279 15.58 11.03 -1.08
C LEU A 279 16.61 11.43 -0.03
N ALA A 280 16.54 12.64 0.52
CA ALA A 280 17.48 13.09 1.55
C ALA A 280 17.49 12.17 2.76
N SER A 281 16.31 11.65 3.17
CA SER A 281 16.19 10.69 4.26
C SER A 281 16.75 9.32 3.91
N ALA A 282 16.64 8.89 2.64
CA ALA A 282 17.14 7.60 2.18
C ALA A 282 18.68 7.57 2.01
N VAL A 283 19.34 8.72 1.81
CA VAL A 283 20.78 8.79 1.56
C VAL A 283 21.59 9.30 2.75
N VAL A 284 21.03 9.32 3.95
CA VAL A 284 21.72 9.80 5.17
C VAL A 284 23.01 9.03 5.48
N ASN A 285 23.15 7.80 5.00
CA ASN A 285 24.33 6.97 5.18
C ASN A 285 25.33 7.08 4.01
N GLY A 286 25.07 7.92 3.02
CA GLY A 286 25.94 8.18 1.87
C GLY A 286 25.18 8.21 0.55
N LEU A 287 25.78 8.87 -0.45
CA LEU A 287 25.21 8.97 -1.78
C LEU A 287 25.17 7.62 -2.50
N PRO A 288 24.19 7.41 -3.39
CA PRO A 288 24.14 6.20 -4.21
C PRO A 288 25.17 6.24 -5.35
N ASP A 289 25.70 5.07 -5.73
CA ASP A 289 26.42 4.89 -6.98
C ASP A 289 25.43 4.85 -8.16
N LEU A 290 24.22 4.31 -7.91
CA LEU A 290 23.16 4.18 -8.90
C LEU A 290 21.81 4.57 -8.27
N LEU A 291 21.10 5.49 -8.93
CA LEU A 291 19.74 5.89 -8.62
C LEU A 291 18.77 5.29 -9.64
N ILE A 292 17.78 4.56 -9.15
CA ILE A 292 16.66 4.08 -9.95
C ILE A 292 15.56 5.14 -9.88
N ALA A 293 15.31 5.80 -11.00
CA ALA A 293 14.37 6.89 -11.12
C ALA A 293 12.91 6.41 -11.14
N HIS A 294 11.99 7.21 -10.63
CA HIS A 294 10.56 6.98 -10.86
C HIS A 294 10.20 7.14 -12.33
N ALA A 295 10.64 8.23 -12.97
CA ALA A 295 10.79 8.40 -14.42
C ALA A 295 9.64 7.85 -15.28
N THR A 296 8.42 8.36 -15.07
CA THR A 296 7.23 7.93 -15.82
C THR A 296 7.20 8.39 -17.27
N GLY A 297 8.07 9.34 -17.66
CA GLY A 297 8.05 9.95 -18.99
C GLY A 297 6.94 10.99 -19.17
N THR A 298 6.24 11.35 -18.10
CA THR A 298 5.28 12.46 -18.12
C THR A 298 5.96 13.80 -17.91
N ALA A 299 5.49 14.86 -18.55
CA ALA A 299 6.12 16.17 -18.47
C ALA A 299 6.23 16.68 -17.02
N GLY A 300 5.14 16.52 -16.23
CA GLY A 300 5.07 17.00 -14.85
C GLY A 300 5.97 16.20 -13.90
N ASN A 301 5.92 14.85 -14.00
CA ASN A 301 6.73 14.02 -13.12
C ASN A 301 8.23 14.21 -13.33
N ASP A 302 8.71 14.08 -14.57
CA ASP A 302 10.14 14.10 -14.83
C ASP A 302 10.76 15.46 -14.48
N ALA A 303 10.00 16.55 -14.66
CA ALA A 303 10.43 17.89 -14.22
C ALA A 303 10.51 18.01 -12.69
N ALA A 304 9.47 17.58 -11.98
CA ALA A 304 9.43 17.60 -10.51
C ALA A 304 10.49 16.69 -9.89
N GLU A 305 10.67 15.51 -10.46
CA GLU A 305 11.66 14.52 -10.02
C GLU A 305 13.09 15.05 -10.20
N TYR A 306 13.39 15.71 -11.32
CA TYR A 306 14.69 16.36 -11.52
C TYR A 306 14.95 17.48 -10.50
N GLN A 307 13.94 18.29 -10.15
CA GLN A 307 14.08 19.29 -9.08
C GLN A 307 14.36 18.61 -7.72
N ALA A 308 13.72 17.47 -7.45
CA ALA A 308 13.99 16.69 -6.24
C ALA A 308 15.45 16.21 -6.19
N TYR A 309 16.01 15.74 -7.32
CA TYR A 309 17.41 15.34 -7.43
C TYR A 309 18.36 16.48 -7.17
N ARG A 310 18.11 17.64 -7.78
CA ARG A 310 18.92 18.86 -7.55
C ARG A 310 18.91 19.28 -6.08
N THR A 311 17.75 19.20 -5.43
CA THR A 311 17.60 19.55 -4.02
C THR A 311 18.30 18.52 -3.11
N ALA A 312 18.15 17.23 -3.38
CA ALA A 312 18.70 16.18 -2.52
C ALA A 312 20.20 15.96 -2.70
N PHE A 313 20.73 16.10 -3.91
CA PHE A 313 22.11 15.74 -4.25
C PHE A 313 23.00 16.94 -4.58
N GLY A 314 22.42 18.10 -4.95
CA GLY A 314 23.17 19.31 -5.26
C GLY A 314 24.26 19.09 -6.31
N ALA A 315 25.48 19.53 -6.01
CA ALA A 315 26.64 19.40 -6.89
C ALA A 315 27.10 17.95 -7.12
N ALA A 316 26.63 16.98 -6.35
CA ALA A 316 26.97 15.58 -6.52
C ALA A 316 26.15 14.87 -7.62
N LEU A 317 25.02 15.46 -8.05
CA LEU A 317 24.10 14.85 -9.01
C LEU A 317 24.77 14.36 -10.30
N PRO A 318 25.69 15.10 -10.98
CA PRO A 318 26.33 14.62 -12.19
C PRO A 318 27.18 13.35 -12.01
N GLY A 319 27.64 13.09 -10.79
CA GLY A 319 28.42 11.90 -10.43
C GLY A 319 27.59 10.64 -10.18
N ILE A 320 26.29 10.79 -9.95
CA ILE A 320 25.37 9.68 -9.65
C ILE A 320 24.82 9.12 -10.97
N ALA A 321 25.05 7.81 -11.22
CA ALA A 321 24.41 7.15 -12.35
C ALA A 321 22.91 7.04 -12.11
N VAL A 322 22.09 7.35 -13.12
CA VAL A 322 20.61 7.27 -13.03
C VAL A 322 20.11 6.29 -14.07
N THR A 323 19.18 5.39 -13.69
CA THR A 323 18.50 4.48 -14.63
C THR A 323 16.98 4.68 -14.57
N ALA A 324 16.31 4.50 -15.73
CA ALA A 324 14.86 4.67 -15.90
C ALA A 324 14.25 3.44 -16.58
N LEU A 325 13.96 2.42 -15.79
CA LEU A 325 13.63 1.08 -16.30
C LEU A 325 12.18 0.91 -16.77
N LYS A 326 11.29 1.87 -16.47
CA LYS A 326 9.91 1.83 -16.98
C LYS A 326 9.82 1.83 -18.51
N SER A 327 10.83 2.35 -19.19
CA SER A 327 10.95 2.25 -20.64
C SER A 327 11.18 0.80 -21.15
N ARG A 328 11.56 -0.10 -20.24
CA ARG A 328 11.74 -1.53 -20.50
C ARG A 328 10.52 -2.36 -20.06
N PHE A 329 10.06 -2.15 -18.83
CA PHE A 329 8.99 -2.94 -18.20
C PHE A 329 7.58 -2.41 -18.48
N GLY A 330 7.43 -1.16 -18.94
CA GLY A 330 6.23 -0.39 -18.67
C GLY A 330 6.19 0.03 -17.20
N HIS A 331 5.09 0.65 -16.77
CA HIS A 331 4.89 1.03 -15.38
C HIS A 331 4.01 0.01 -14.65
N PRO A 332 4.56 -0.92 -13.84
CA PRO A 332 3.80 -1.95 -13.13
C PRO A 332 3.21 -1.42 -11.81
N LEU A 333 2.81 -0.16 -11.78
CA LEU A 333 2.09 0.53 -10.71
C LEU A 333 2.66 0.23 -9.30
N GLY A 334 1.89 -0.41 -8.43
CA GLY A 334 2.31 -0.71 -7.07
C GLY A 334 3.50 -1.64 -6.94
N ALA A 335 3.82 -2.45 -7.95
CA ALA A 335 4.99 -3.32 -7.97
C ALA A 335 6.29 -2.61 -8.39
N ALA A 336 6.19 -1.42 -9.01
CA ALA A 336 7.28 -0.78 -9.77
C ALA A 336 8.60 -0.68 -9.01
N GLY A 337 8.59 -0.03 -7.85
CA GLY A 337 9.84 0.26 -7.13
C GLY A 337 10.59 -1.00 -6.70
N ALA A 338 9.88 -2.05 -6.24
CA ALA A 338 10.50 -3.31 -5.87
C ALA A 338 11.01 -4.07 -7.11
N LEU A 339 10.21 -4.14 -8.19
CA LEU A 339 10.61 -4.83 -9.42
C LEU A 339 11.90 -4.24 -10.01
N GLU A 340 11.94 -2.92 -10.13
CA GLU A 340 13.10 -2.20 -10.66
C GLU A 340 14.34 -2.36 -9.76
N LEU A 341 14.14 -2.33 -8.43
CA LEU A 341 15.22 -2.57 -7.46
C LEU A 341 15.79 -3.98 -7.60
N LEU A 342 14.94 -5.02 -7.61
CA LEU A 342 15.39 -6.40 -7.65
C LEU A 342 16.08 -6.75 -8.98
N ALA A 343 15.52 -6.29 -10.10
CA ALA A 343 16.16 -6.44 -11.40
C ALA A 343 17.55 -5.76 -11.43
N THR A 344 17.64 -4.53 -10.88
CA THR A 344 18.91 -3.78 -10.82
C THR A 344 19.93 -4.44 -9.91
N LEU A 345 19.54 -4.97 -8.74
CA LEU A 345 20.44 -5.72 -7.85
C LEU A 345 21.05 -6.93 -8.57
N LYS A 346 20.23 -7.68 -9.30
CA LYS A 346 20.71 -8.85 -10.08
C LYS A 346 21.59 -8.46 -11.27
N CYS A 347 21.30 -7.34 -11.95
CA CYS A 347 22.18 -6.81 -12.99
C CYS A 347 23.54 -6.40 -12.39
N ALA A 348 23.55 -5.79 -11.21
CA ALA A 348 24.77 -5.42 -10.51
C ALA A 348 25.60 -6.65 -10.08
N ASP A 349 24.95 -7.75 -9.67
CA ASP A 349 25.62 -9.04 -9.42
C ASP A 349 26.23 -9.60 -10.70
N ALA A 350 25.57 -9.40 -11.84
CA ALA A 350 26.06 -9.78 -13.16
C ALA A 350 27.09 -8.79 -13.77
N GLY A 351 27.51 -7.77 -13.01
CA GLY A 351 28.60 -6.84 -13.36
C GLY A 351 28.22 -5.67 -14.23
N PHE A 352 26.94 -5.28 -14.28
CA PHE A 352 26.51 -4.12 -15.06
C PHE A 352 25.36 -3.34 -14.41
N MET A 353 25.25 -2.07 -14.74
CA MET A 353 24.14 -1.17 -14.43
C MET A 353 23.18 -1.14 -15.63
N PRO A 354 21.89 -1.49 -15.46
CA PRO A 354 20.95 -1.55 -16.59
C PRO A 354 20.60 -0.13 -17.07
N ALA A 355 20.41 0.01 -18.38
CA ALA A 355 19.99 1.25 -19.01
C ALA A 355 18.51 1.24 -19.41
N GLY A 356 17.89 2.40 -19.38
CA GLY A 356 16.59 2.62 -19.99
C GLY A 356 16.66 2.65 -21.52
N LEU A 357 15.49 2.68 -22.16
CA LEU A 357 15.32 2.89 -23.60
C LEU A 357 14.63 4.24 -23.87
N GLY A 358 14.42 4.54 -25.14
CA GLY A 358 13.70 5.68 -25.62
C GLY A 358 14.59 6.72 -26.32
N ARG A 359 14.16 7.96 -26.35
CA ARG A 359 14.86 9.05 -27.00
C ARG A 359 15.92 9.67 -26.09
N PRO A 360 16.92 10.37 -26.64
CA PRO A 360 17.95 11.04 -25.84
C PRO A 360 17.40 12.03 -24.83
N VAL A 361 18.12 12.19 -23.73
CA VAL A 361 17.83 13.18 -22.69
C VAL A 361 17.81 14.59 -23.24
N ASP A 362 16.82 15.39 -22.85
CA ASP A 362 16.80 16.83 -23.07
C ASP A 362 17.84 17.51 -22.18
N ARG A 363 19.03 17.72 -22.70
CA ARG A 363 20.14 18.38 -21.99
C ARG A 363 19.91 19.84 -21.66
N HIS A 364 18.94 20.49 -22.30
CA HIS A 364 18.56 21.85 -21.96
C HIS A 364 17.70 21.89 -20.68
N ALA A 365 16.73 20.98 -20.57
CA ALA A 365 15.86 20.89 -19.40
C ALA A 365 16.52 20.15 -18.22
N PHE A 366 17.39 19.16 -18.51
CA PHE A 366 18.01 18.26 -17.54
C PHE A 366 19.54 18.19 -17.70
N PRO A 367 20.27 19.31 -17.54
CA PRO A 367 21.70 19.39 -17.87
C PRO A 367 22.57 18.44 -17.04
N ASP A 368 22.24 18.26 -15.76
CA ASP A 368 23.09 17.59 -14.78
C ASP A 368 22.74 16.11 -14.56
N ILE A 369 21.71 15.58 -15.23
CA ILE A 369 21.31 14.19 -15.05
C ILE A 369 22.26 13.23 -15.79
N ASN A 370 22.82 12.25 -15.09
CA ASN A 370 23.68 11.21 -15.66
C ASN A 370 22.86 9.96 -15.98
N LEU A 371 21.87 10.09 -16.87
CA LEU A 371 20.96 9.01 -17.24
C LEU A 371 21.68 7.95 -18.09
N LEU A 372 21.60 6.68 -17.65
CA LEU A 372 21.99 5.52 -18.42
C LEU A 372 20.94 5.26 -19.49
N HIS A 373 21.32 5.37 -20.74
CA HIS A 373 20.39 5.35 -21.86
C HIS A 373 20.91 4.42 -22.96
N THR A 374 20.03 3.57 -23.48
CA THR A 374 20.25 2.62 -24.57
C THR A 374 21.15 1.44 -24.18
N GLU A 375 22.38 1.69 -23.76
CA GLU A 375 23.36 0.65 -23.46
C GLU A 375 23.64 0.54 -21.95
N PRO A 376 23.64 -0.69 -21.41
CA PRO A 376 24.04 -0.92 -20.03
C PRO A 376 25.51 -0.51 -19.84
N ARG A 377 25.79 0.03 -18.65
CA ARG A 377 27.16 0.41 -18.26
C ARG A 377 27.79 -0.71 -17.43
N ALA A 378 29.00 -1.16 -17.83
CA ALA A 378 29.79 -2.08 -17.00
C ALA A 378 30.04 -1.46 -15.61
N GLY A 379 29.92 -2.28 -14.57
CA GLY A 379 30.16 -1.89 -13.19
C GLY A 379 29.23 -2.59 -12.21
N SER A 380 29.64 -2.61 -10.95
CA SER A 380 28.90 -3.22 -9.84
C SER A 380 28.63 -2.17 -8.77
N PRO A 381 27.58 -1.35 -8.89
CA PRO A 381 27.27 -0.32 -7.90
C PRO A 381 27.09 -0.97 -6.52
N HIS A 382 27.69 -0.37 -5.50
CA HIS A 382 27.64 -0.89 -4.14
C HIS A 382 26.40 -0.38 -3.39
N ARG A 383 26.12 0.92 -3.52
CA ARG A 383 24.90 1.53 -2.95
C ARG A 383 23.93 1.90 -4.05
N ILE A 384 22.70 1.39 -3.94
CA ILE A 384 21.63 1.62 -4.90
C ILE A 384 20.47 2.27 -4.15
N THR A 385 19.95 3.37 -4.70
CA THR A 385 18.74 4.04 -4.19
C THR A 385 17.64 3.97 -5.24
N VAL A 386 16.42 3.67 -4.82
CA VAL A 386 15.23 3.69 -5.67
C VAL A 386 14.24 4.72 -5.16
N LEU A 387 13.65 5.51 -6.06
CA LEU A 387 12.56 6.45 -5.77
C LEU A 387 11.28 5.97 -6.41
N ALA A 388 10.19 5.99 -5.66
CA ALA A 388 8.83 5.83 -6.17
C ALA A 388 7.95 6.99 -5.69
N ALA A 389 7.20 7.57 -6.63
CA ALA A 389 6.23 8.64 -6.36
C ALA A 389 4.83 8.19 -6.79
N GLY A 390 3.85 8.31 -5.92
CA GLY A 390 2.49 7.82 -6.13
C GLY A 390 1.46 8.95 -6.28
N PHE A 391 0.36 8.67 -6.98
CA PHE A 391 -0.83 9.51 -6.91
C PHE A 391 -1.27 9.69 -5.45
N GLY A 392 -1.78 10.87 -5.13
CA GLY A 392 -2.02 11.26 -3.74
C GLY A 392 -0.82 11.93 -3.07
N GLY A 393 0.33 11.98 -3.77
CA GLY A 393 1.53 12.68 -3.32
C GLY A 393 2.46 11.86 -2.41
N ALA A 394 2.24 10.56 -2.25
CA ALA A 394 3.14 9.70 -1.47
C ALA A 394 4.47 9.51 -2.20
N ASN A 395 5.58 9.77 -1.53
CA ASN A 395 6.93 9.55 -2.03
C ASN A 395 7.68 8.60 -1.09
N VAL A 396 8.30 7.56 -1.65
CA VAL A 396 9.13 6.61 -0.91
C VAL A 396 10.46 6.43 -1.63
N ALA A 397 11.55 6.65 -0.92
CA ALA A 397 12.89 6.34 -1.38
C ALA A 397 13.52 5.27 -0.47
N LEU A 398 14.15 4.27 -1.06
CA LEU A 398 14.79 3.18 -0.35
C LEU A 398 16.23 3.02 -0.84
N SER A 399 17.18 3.02 0.07
CA SER A 399 18.59 2.80 -0.20
C SER A 399 19.05 1.47 0.34
N VAL A 400 19.77 0.72 -0.48
CA VAL A 400 20.35 -0.56 -0.12
C VAL A 400 21.86 -0.57 -0.38
N THR A 401 22.60 -1.27 0.49
CA THR A 401 23.98 -1.65 0.27
C THR A 401 24.03 -3.11 -0.14
N ARG A 402 24.65 -3.41 -1.28
CA ARG A 402 24.78 -4.80 -1.76
C ARG A 402 25.62 -5.64 -0.81
N GLY A 403 25.16 -6.87 -0.55
CA GLY A 403 25.97 -7.90 0.07
C GLY A 403 27.15 -8.24 -0.87
N GLY A 404 28.36 -8.13 -0.42
CA GLY A 404 29.54 -8.39 -1.25
C GLY A 404 30.19 -9.73 -0.93
N ASN A 405 30.76 -10.41 -1.94
CA ASN A 405 31.66 -11.54 -1.76
C ASN A 405 32.86 -11.10 -0.89
N GLY A 406 32.78 -11.34 0.42
CA GLY A 406 33.90 -11.21 1.34
C GLY A 406 34.22 -9.81 1.89
N ALA A 407 33.47 -8.77 1.54
CA ALA A 407 33.60 -7.51 2.27
C ALA A 407 32.95 -7.69 3.66
N PRO A 408 33.68 -7.45 4.78
CA PRO A 408 33.08 -7.49 6.09
C PRO A 408 31.97 -6.43 6.11
N VAL A 409 30.72 -6.89 6.23
CA VAL A 409 29.61 -5.98 6.54
C VAL A 409 29.96 -5.39 7.90
N THR A 410 30.44 -4.15 7.92
CA THR A 410 30.73 -3.47 9.17
C THR A 410 29.37 -3.23 9.82
N VAL A 411 28.98 -4.19 10.66
CA VAL A 411 27.84 -4.03 11.56
C VAL A 411 28.31 -3.00 12.58
N THR A 412 28.10 -1.72 12.26
CA THR A 412 28.11 -0.71 13.30
C THR A 412 27.00 -1.17 14.25
N GLU A 413 27.36 -1.57 15.47
CA GLU A 413 26.40 -1.93 16.52
C GLU A 413 25.45 -0.74 16.70
N ARG A 414 24.38 -0.73 15.91
CA ARG A 414 23.29 0.21 16.10
C ARG A 414 22.52 -0.33 17.30
N ARG A 415 22.56 0.45 18.36
CA ARG A 415 21.88 0.17 19.62
C ARG A 415 20.48 -0.39 19.32
N ALA A 416 20.19 -1.59 19.81
CA ALA A 416 18.86 -2.18 19.76
C ALA A 416 17.85 -1.12 20.23
N ALA A 417 16.73 -1.00 19.52
CA ALA A 417 15.66 -0.13 19.99
C ALA A 417 15.34 -0.52 21.43
N PRO A 418 15.12 0.43 22.34
CA PRO A 418 14.74 0.10 23.70
C PRO A 418 13.44 -0.71 23.62
N THR A 419 13.47 -1.95 24.12
CA THR A 419 12.35 -2.91 24.13
C THR A 419 11.15 -2.42 24.97
N SER A 420 11.21 -1.21 25.49
CA SER A 420 10.25 -0.62 26.43
C SER A 420 9.50 0.60 25.91
N VAL A 421 9.52 0.89 24.60
CA VAL A 421 8.72 2.00 24.08
C VAL A 421 7.25 1.61 24.12
N ARG A 422 6.50 2.28 24.99
CA ARG A 422 5.05 2.13 25.14
C ARG A 422 4.34 3.02 24.13
N VAL A 423 3.21 2.55 23.61
CA VAL A 423 2.37 3.29 22.65
C VAL A 423 1.00 3.48 23.24
N GLY A 424 0.50 4.70 23.26
CA GLY A 424 -0.83 5.03 23.77
C GLY A 424 -1.70 5.74 22.74
N ILE A 425 -3.00 5.78 23.01
CA ILE A 425 -4.00 6.50 22.24
C ILE A 425 -4.28 7.82 22.96
N ARG A 426 -3.83 8.93 22.37
CA ARG A 426 -4.00 10.27 22.94
C ARG A 426 -5.38 10.86 22.71
N ALA A 427 -5.95 10.64 21.53
CA ALA A 427 -7.24 11.21 21.16
C ALA A 427 -7.93 10.32 20.12
N VAL A 428 -9.26 10.45 20.08
CA VAL A 428 -10.14 9.79 19.12
C VAL A 428 -11.08 10.82 18.51
N GLY A 429 -11.23 10.79 17.17
CA GLY A 429 -12.28 11.51 16.45
C GLY A 429 -13.21 10.51 15.77
N CYS A 430 -14.50 10.83 15.70
CA CYS A 430 -15.48 9.92 15.11
C CYS A 430 -16.63 10.67 14.45
N VAL A 431 -17.07 10.13 13.31
CA VAL A 431 -18.35 10.51 12.66
C VAL A 431 -19.10 9.23 12.31
N SER A 432 -20.35 9.14 12.74
CA SER A 432 -21.20 7.97 12.54
C SER A 432 -22.66 8.41 12.36
N ALA A 433 -23.54 7.47 12.05
CA ALA A 433 -24.98 7.73 11.98
C ALA A 433 -25.57 8.23 13.32
N GLY A 434 -24.92 7.91 14.46
CA GLY A 434 -25.28 8.44 15.77
C GLY A 434 -24.74 9.84 16.06
N GLY A 435 -23.90 10.43 15.18
CA GLY A 435 -23.33 11.76 15.36
C GLY A 435 -21.80 11.77 15.46
N ARG A 436 -21.26 12.79 16.16
CA ARG A 436 -19.82 13.05 16.30
C ARG A 436 -19.27 12.52 17.63
N GLY A 437 -17.99 12.20 17.63
CA GLY A 437 -17.22 11.79 18.80
C GLY A 437 -17.70 10.47 19.41
N LEU A 438 -17.21 10.14 20.59
CA LEU A 438 -17.57 8.89 21.30
C LEU A 438 -19.05 8.83 21.71
N SER A 439 -19.69 9.98 21.93
CA SER A 439 -21.13 10.04 22.22
C SER A 439 -21.96 9.59 21.02
N GLY A 440 -21.62 10.05 19.81
CA GLY A 440 -22.25 9.60 18.58
C GLY A 440 -22.03 8.11 18.31
N LEU A 441 -20.83 7.62 18.62
CA LEU A 441 -20.51 6.20 18.48
C LEU A 441 -21.35 5.32 19.43
N ARG A 442 -21.59 5.78 20.67
CA ARG A 442 -22.50 5.08 21.62
C ARG A 442 -23.94 5.04 21.10
N GLN A 443 -24.43 6.15 20.57
CA GLN A 443 -25.78 6.24 20.00
C GLN A 443 -25.96 5.33 18.77
N LEU A 444 -24.89 5.09 18.03
CA LEU A 444 -24.91 4.19 16.86
C LEU A 444 -25.35 2.76 17.24
N ALA A 445 -25.00 2.26 18.43
CA ALA A 445 -25.38 0.92 18.88
C ALA A 445 -26.90 0.74 18.97
N ASP A 446 -27.61 1.80 19.34
CA ASP A 446 -29.06 1.80 19.51
C ASP A 446 -29.82 2.38 18.28
N SER A 447 -29.08 2.86 17.26
CA SER A 447 -29.65 3.49 16.08
C SER A 447 -30.11 2.47 15.03
N THR A 448 -31.22 2.74 14.38
CA THR A 448 -31.64 2.07 13.13
C THR A 448 -31.00 2.72 11.89
N GLU A 449 -30.56 3.96 12.01
CA GLU A 449 -29.82 4.66 10.95
C GLU A 449 -28.44 4.03 10.76
N ARG A 450 -27.99 3.95 9.51
CA ARG A 450 -26.70 3.36 9.14
C ARG A 450 -25.77 4.35 8.44
N ASP A 451 -26.31 5.44 7.91
CA ASP A 451 -25.56 6.39 7.11
C ASP A 451 -25.32 7.70 7.88
N VAL A 452 -24.11 8.23 7.75
CA VAL A 452 -23.74 9.52 8.35
C VAL A 452 -24.49 10.64 7.64
N SER A 453 -25.21 11.46 8.41
CA SER A 453 -25.97 12.58 7.85
C SER A 453 -25.08 13.74 7.41
N GLU A 454 -25.54 14.52 6.43
CA GLU A 454 -24.88 15.77 6.04
C GLU A 454 -24.77 16.76 7.23
N GLU A 455 -25.75 16.78 8.14
CA GLU A 455 -25.72 17.63 9.34
C GLU A 455 -24.54 17.28 10.26
N THR A 456 -24.16 15.99 10.33
CA THR A 456 -22.98 15.52 11.08
C THR A 456 -21.68 15.95 10.41
N LEU A 457 -21.60 15.88 9.08
CA LEU A 457 -20.37 16.15 8.33
C LEU A 457 -20.10 17.63 8.10
N MET A 458 -21.14 18.43 7.83
CA MET A 458 -21.01 19.83 7.40
C MET A 458 -20.25 20.75 8.35
N PRO A 459 -20.37 20.62 9.69
CA PRO A 459 -19.58 21.46 10.61
C PRO A 459 -18.07 21.18 10.56
N LEU A 460 -17.69 20.00 10.06
CA LEU A 460 -16.29 19.54 9.98
C LEU A 460 -15.69 19.74 8.58
N LEU A 461 -16.51 19.97 7.55
CA LEU A 461 -16.06 19.99 6.16
C LEU A 461 -16.27 21.37 5.52
N ASP A 462 -15.30 21.81 4.73
CA ASP A 462 -15.48 22.94 3.82
C ASP A 462 -16.28 22.48 2.60
N ARG A 463 -17.56 22.90 2.52
CA ARG A 463 -18.49 22.51 1.46
C ARG A 463 -17.95 22.83 0.06
N SER A 464 -17.23 23.92 -0.11
CA SER A 464 -16.71 24.35 -1.41
C SER A 464 -15.69 23.34 -1.95
N ARG A 465 -14.90 22.73 -1.07
CA ARG A 465 -13.82 21.78 -1.41
C ARG A 465 -14.29 20.33 -1.39
N THR A 466 -15.30 19.98 -0.60
CA THR A 466 -15.64 18.56 -0.33
C THR A 466 -16.90 18.07 -1.03
N ARG A 467 -17.70 18.95 -1.64
CA ARG A 467 -18.98 18.58 -2.29
C ARG A 467 -18.87 17.61 -3.47
N ARG A 468 -17.68 17.51 -4.08
CA ARG A 468 -17.41 16.63 -5.24
C ARG A 468 -16.67 15.36 -4.86
N LEU A 469 -16.29 15.21 -3.60
CA LEU A 469 -15.58 14.04 -3.12
C LEU A 469 -16.55 12.89 -2.90
N ALA A 470 -16.05 11.66 -3.10
CA ALA A 470 -16.73 10.46 -2.65
C ALA A 470 -17.00 10.50 -1.13
N LEU A 471 -17.94 9.69 -0.66
CA LEU A 471 -18.28 9.68 0.77
C LEU A 471 -17.09 9.25 1.63
N LEU A 472 -16.32 8.23 1.20
CA LEU A 472 -15.17 7.73 1.94
C LEU A 472 -14.16 8.82 2.36
N PRO A 473 -13.57 9.63 1.45
CA PRO A 473 -12.64 10.69 1.86
C PRO A 473 -13.30 11.77 2.70
N ARG A 474 -14.60 12.02 2.56
CA ARG A 474 -15.34 12.96 3.41
C ARG A 474 -15.43 12.47 4.84
N LEU A 475 -15.72 11.18 5.04
CA LEU A 475 -15.75 10.53 6.36
C LEU A 475 -14.38 10.58 7.03
N MET A 476 -13.32 10.21 6.31
CA MET A 476 -11.96 10.26 6.84
C MET A 476 -11.53 11.66 7.24
N LEU A 477 -11.76 12.65 6.36
CA LEU A 477 -11.41 14.05 6.63
C LEU A 477 -12.21 14.61 7.82
N ALA A 478 -13.50 14.29 7.93
CA ALA A 478 -14.33 14.71 9.04
C ALA A 478 -13.85 14.10 10.37
N ALA A 479 -13.57 12.80 10.41
CA ALA A 479 -13.04 12.14 11.62
C ALA A 479 -11.68 12.71 12.05
N CYS A 480 -10.79 13.01 11.09
CA CYS A 480 -9.50 13.65 11.40
C CYS A 480 -9.66 15.08 11.92
N ARG A 481 -10.61 15.84 11.42
CA ARG A 481 -10.90 17.20 11.93
C ARG A 481 -11.54 17.18 13.30
N ASP A 482 -12.45 16.23 13.55
CA ASP A 482 -13.02 16.00 14.88
C ASP A 482 -11.92 15.69 15.90
N LEU A 483 -10.98 14.78 15.53
CA LEU A 483 -9.80 14.46 16.35
C LEU A 483 -8.87 15.67 16.54
N ARG A 484 -8.56 16.41 15.46
CA ARG A 484 -7.69 17.59 15.52
C ARG A 484 -8.23 18.62 16.52
N ASP A 485 -9.52 18.90 16.45
CA ASP A 485 -10.17 19.89 17.31
C ASP A 485 -10.19 19.41 18.76
N ALA A 486 -10.47 18.11 18.98
CA ALA A 486 -10.43 17.48 20.31
C ALA A 486 -9.03 17.45 20.93
N ALA A 487 -7.99 17.15 20.14
CA ALA A 487 -6.61 17.06 20.61
C ALA A 487 -5.87 18.41 20.61
N GLY A 488 -6.45 19.47 20.06
CA GLY A 488 -5.84 20.80 19.95
C GLY A 488 -4.60 20.82 19.04
N LEU A 489 -4.53 19.97 18.00
CA LEU A 489 -3.36 19.85 17.13
C LEU A 489 -3.17 21.08 16.25
N THR A 490 -1.95 21.60 16.24
CA THR A 490 -1.52 22.68 15.36
C THR A 490 -1.26 22.20 13.93
N ALA A 491 -1.20 23.14 12.98
CA ALA A 491 -0.86 22.82 11.59
C ALA A 491 0.54 22.21 11.43
N ASP A 492 1.52 22.69 12.20
CA ASP A 492 2.91 22.19 12.15
C ASP A 492 3.02 20.77 12.73
N GLU A 493 2.27 20.47 13.79
CA GLU A 493 2.19 19.13 14.33
C GLU A 493 1.56 18.16 13.31
N LEU A 494 0.47 18.55 12.66
CA LEU A 494 -0.16 17.77 11.61
C LEU A 494 0.79 17.57 10.42
N ALA A 495 1.48 18.61 9.98
CA ALA A 495 2.42 18.52 8.86
C ALA A 495 3.54 17.51 9.08
N SER A 496 3.96 17.31 10.33
CA SER A 496 5.02 16.38 10.74
C SER A 496 4.51 15.02 11.22
N THR A 497 3.19 14.81 11.30
CA THR A 497 2.57 13.56 11.76
C THR A 497 2.35 12.61 10.60
N PRO A 498 2.91 11.38 10.63
CA PRO A 498 2.60 10.33 9.67
C PRO A 498 1.12 9.95 9.69
N LEU A 499 0.60 9.57 8.52
CA LEU A 499 -0.78 9.19 8.29
C LEU A 499 -0.88 7.73 7.84
N LEU A 500 -1.63 6.92 8.56
CA LEU A 500 -2.13 5.63 8.08
C LEU A 500 -3.65 5.68 7.94
N ALA A 501 -4.13 5.60 6.71
CA ALA A 501 -5.55 5.42 6.45
C ALA A 501 -5.88 3.93 6.39
N ALA A 502 -7.17 3.57 6.54
CA ALA A 502 -7.66 2.22 6.36
C ALA A 502 -9.05 2.19 5.74
N SER A 503 -9.29 1.25 4.84
CA SER A 503 -10.61 0.98 4.27
C SER A 503 -10.71 -0.46 3.79
N TRP A 504 -11.89 -1.07 3.95
CA TRP A 504 -12.14 -2.41 3.41
C TRP A 504 -12.41 -2.36 1.91
N HIS A 505 -13.31 -1.48 1.47
CA HIS A 505 -13.83 -1.45 0.10
C HIS A 505 -13.37 -0.24 -0.73
N GLY A 506 -12.70 0.73 -0.10
CA GLY A 506 -12.36 1.98 -0.77
C GLY A 506 -13.60 2.84 -1.08
N ALA A 507 -13.50 3.72 -2.05
CA ALA A 507 -14.60 4.56 -2.55
C ALA A 507 -15.52 3.76 -3.49
N ALA A 508 -16.33 2.85 -2.93
CA ALA A 508 -17.10 1.85 -3.66
C ALA A 508 -18.09 2.48 -4.66
N SER A 509 -18.78 3.55 -4.25
CA SER A 509 -19.76 4.25 -5.10
C SER A 509 -19.14 4.83 -6.37
N PHE A 510 -17.98 5.49 -6.25
CA PHE A 510 -17.27 6.06 -7.39
C PHE A 510 -16.60 4.99 -8.24
N THR A 511 -16.08 3.94 -7.61
CA THR A 511 -15.48 2.79 -8.30
C THR A 511 -16.53 2.07 -9.16
N GLU A 512 -17.73 1.82 -8.62
CA GLU A 512 -18.81 1.20 -9.37
C GLU A 512 -19.26 2.09 -10.52
N GLN A 513 -19.48 3.38 -10.29
CA GLN A 513 -19.88 4.31 -11.34
C GLN A 513 -18.83 4.39 -12.45
N TYR A 514 -17.54 4.53 -12.09
CA TYR A 514 -16.45 4.55 -13.05
C TYR A 514 -16.44 3.30 -13.95
N TYR A 515 -16.58 2.12 -13.33
CA TYR A 515 -16.54 0.86 -14.08
C TYR A 515 -17.76 0.68 -14.97
N ARG A 516 -18.96 1.05 -14.51
CA ARG A 516 -20.18 1.01 -15.34
C ARG A 516 -20.07 1.93 -16.56
N ASP A 517 -19.57 3.15 -16.35
CA ASP A 517 -19.33 4.10 -17.45
C ASP A 517 -18.29 3.55 -18.44
N LEU A 518 -17.19 2.98 -17.94
CA LEU A 518 -16.15 2.38 -18.75
C LEU A 518 -16.66 1.20 -19.59
N LEU A 519 -17.45 0.32 -18.99
CA LEU A 519 -18.03 -0.83 -19.73
C LEU A 519 -19.07 -0.40 -20.77
N ALA A 520 -19.84 0.65 -20.50
CA ALA A 520 -20.86 1.16 -21.41
C ALA A 520 -20.27 1.96 -22.59
N SER A 521 -19.24 2.78 -22.33
CA SER A 521 -18.69 3.76 -23.29
C SER A 521 -17.38 3.33 -23.93
N GLY A 522 -16.72 2.31 -23.37
CA GLY A 522 -15.40 1.85 -23.77
C GLY A 522 -14.25 2.54 -23.05
N ILE A 523 -13.10 1.91 -23.10
CA ILE A 523 -11.89 2.28 -22.36
C ILE A 523 -11.36 3.68 -22.74
N ASP A 524 -11.57 4.09 -24.00
CA ASP A 524 -11.09 5.37 -24.54
C ASP A 524 -11.93 6.58 -24.08
N LEU A 525 -13.14 6.33 -23.53
CA LEU A 525 -14.06 7.36 -23.03
C LEU A 525 -14.18 7.33 -21.50
N ALA A 526 -13.24 6.74 -20.81
CA ALA A 526 -13.22 6.66 -19.36
C ALA A 526 -13.23 8.06 -18.71
N ASN A 527 -13.88 8.18 -17.54
CA ASN A 527 -13.99 9.44 -16.82
C ASN A 527 -12.78 9.66 -15.89
N PRO A 528 -11.91 10.68 -16.15
CA PRO A 528 -10.71 10.90 -15.36
C PRO A 528 -10.98 11.32 -13.92
N VAL A 529 -12.11 12.00 -13.66
CA VAL A 529 -12.47 12.45 -12.30
C VAL A 529 -12.89 11.26 -11.45
N LEU A 530 -13.76 10.40 -11.98
CA LEU A 530 -14.18 9.18 -11.27
C LEU A 530 -12.99 8.25 -11.04
N PHE A 531 -12.08 8.11 -12.01
CA PHE A 531 -10.85 7.32 -11.84
C PHE A 531 -10.00 7.83 -10.68
N ALA A 532 -9.70 9.14 -10.66
CA ALA A 532 -8.86 9.73 -9.62
C ALA A 532 -9.46 9.58 -8.21
N GLU A 533 -10.79 9.58 -8.09
CA GLU A 533 -11.53 9.42 -6.83
C GLU A 533 -11.81 7.94 -6.46
N SER A 534 -11.48 6.98 -7.34
CA SER A 534 -11.71 5.55 -7.13
C SER A 534 -10.45 4.77 -6.68
N VAL A 535 -9.28 5.40 -6.71
CA VAL A 535 -8.05 4.72 -6.28
C VAL A 535 -8.06 4.44 -4.77
N PRO A 536 -7.57 3.28 -4.30
CA PRO A 536 -7.69 2.89 -2.89
C PRO A 536 -7.08 3.87 -1.88
N ASN A 537 -6.05 4.61 -2.26
CA ASN A 537 -5.39 5.59 -1.40
C ASN A 537 -6.00 7.01 -1.47
N VAL A 538 -7.16 7.19 -2.11
CA VAL A 538 -7.81 8.51 -2.26
C VAL A 538 -8.16 9.13 -0.90
N GLY A 539 -8.56 8.31 0.08
CA GLY A 539 -8.87 8.78 1.43
C GLY A 539 -7.67 9.44 2.12
N SER A 540 -6.52 8.76 2.15
CA SER A 540 -5.27 9.32 2.72
C SER A 540 -4.80 10.56 1.95
N ALA A 541 -4.95 10.59 0.64
CA ALA A 541 -4.60 11.72 -0.20
C ALA A 541 -5.43 12.98 0.18
N HIS A 542 -6.75 12.85 0.28
CA HIS A 542 -7.62 13.97 0.69
C HIS A 542 -7.38 14.42 2.13
N VAL A 543 -7.08 13.51 3.06
CA VAL A 543 -6.70 13.88 4.43
C VAL A 543 -5.38 14.65 4.43
N SER A 544 -4.35 14.17 3.70
CA SER A 544 -3.06 14.86 3.57
C SER A 544 -3.22 16.26 2.98
N LEU A 545 -3.99 16.39 1.88
CA LEU A 545 -4.30 17.68 1.25
C LEU A 545 -5.10 18.61 2.18
N GLY A 546 -6.15 18.06 2.83
CA GLY A 546 -7.09 18.85 3.64
C GLY A 546 -6.53 19.32 4.97
N LEU A 547 -5.49 18.66 5.49
CA LEU A 547 -4.84 18.97 6.77
C LEU A 547 -3.37 19.40 6.61
N GLY A 548 -2.83 19.40 5.39
CA GLY A 548 -1.44 19.81 5.13
C GLY A 548 -0.40 18.81 5.66
N MET A 549 -0.73 17.51 5.75
CA MET A 549 0.16 16.46 6.27
C MET A 549 1.22 16.08 5.24
N ARG A 550 2.50 16.27 5.57
CA ARG A 550 3.64 16.08 4.65
C ARG A 550 4.58 14.95 5.04
N ALA A 551 4.34 14.30 6.17
CA ALA A 551 5.08 13.12 6.58
C ALA A 551 4.64 11.87 5.79
N ALA A 552 5.14 10.69 6.14
CA ALA A 552 4.75 9.43 5.52
C ALA A 552 3.24 9.27 5.45
N SER A 553 2.72 8.75 4.32
CA SER A 553 1.29 8.52 4.13
C SER A 553 1.06 7.21 3.39
N ALA A 554 0.21 6.33 3.96
CA ALA A 554 -0.19 5.06 3.34
C ALA A 554 -1.63 4.72 3.69
N THR A 555 -2.23 3.81 2.91
CA THR A 555 -3.57 3.27 3.19
C THR A 555 -3.50 1.76 3.31
N VAL A 556 -3.99 1.21 4.40
CA VAL A 556 -4.21 -0.24 4.58
C VAL A 556 -5.55 -0.60 3.97
N ILE A 557 -5.59 -1.62 3.10
CA ILE A 557 -6.76 -1.90 2.27
C ILE A 557 -7.15 -3.38 2.27
N GLY A 558 -8.43 -3.61 2.00
CA GLY A 558 -8.92 -4.89 1.49
C GLY A 558 -9.29 -5.93 2.53
N THR A 559 -9.31 -5.58 3.82
CA THR A 559 -9.82 -6.45 4.89
C THR A 559 -10.79 -5.70 5.80
N ARG A 560 -11.73 -6.42 6.42
CA ARG A 560 -12.56 -5.85 7.49
C ARG A 560 -11.73 -5.46 8.72
N THR A 561 -10.54 -6.02 8.85
CA THR A 561 -9.60 -5.75 9.94
C THR A 561 -8.62 -4.63 9.62
N ALA A 562 -8.70 -3.99 8.45
CA ALA A 562 -7.74 -3.00 7.98
C ALA A 562 -7.49 -1.85 8.99
N GLY A 563 -8.52 -1.45 9.77
CA GLY A 563 -8.35 -0.46 10.83
C GLY A 563 -7.39 -0.92 11.94
N LEU A 564 -7.53 -2.17 12.39
CA LEU A 564 -6.64 -2.78 13.39
C LEU A 564 -5.24 -3.03 12.83
N GLU A 565 -5.15 -3.43 11.56
CA GLU A 565 -3.87 -3.60 10.86
C GLU A 565 -3.11 -2.27 10.75
N ALA A 566 -3.81 -1.17 10.45
CA ALA A 566 -3.21 0.16 10.41
C ALA A 566 -2.70 0.59 11.81
N MET A 567 -3.46 0.33 12.87
CA MET A 567 -3.00 0.57 14.25
C MET A 567 -1.78 -0.28 14.60
N PHE A 568 -1.73 -1.54 14.19
CA PHE A 568 -0.58 -2.42 14.36
C PHE A 568 0.66 -1.87 13.65
N LEU A 569 0.57 -1.52 12.38
CA LEU A 569 1.70 -0.97 11.61
C LEU A 569 2.18 0.35 12.21
N ALA A 570 1.28 1.25 12.62
CA ALA A 570 1.63 2.48 13.32
C ALA A 570 2.36 2.18 14.65
N SER A 571 1.84 1.23 15.43
CA SER A 571 2.47 0.82 16.69
C SER A 571 3.89 0.29 16.48
N CYS A 572 4.13 -0.55 15.46
CA CYS A 572 5.47 -1.03 15.11
C CYS A 572 6.43 0.13 14.81
N ARG A 573 6.01 1.11 13.99
CA ARG A 573 6.83 2.29 13.64
C ARG A 573 7.14 3.17 14.86
N ILE A 574 6.18 3.36 15.76
CA ILE A 574 6.36 4.13 16.99
C ILE A 574 7.29 3.38 17.96
N ARG A 575 7.09 2.07 18.15
CA ARG A 575 7.91 1.22 19.04
C ARG A 575 9.38 1.22 18.64
N VAL A 576 9.68 1.21 17.35
CA VAL A 576 11.07 1.25 16.86
C VAL A 576 11.66 2.67 16.81
N GLY A 577 10.89 3.69 17.18
CA GLY A 577 11.32 5.08 17.23
C GLY A 577 11.47 5.75 15.86
N GLU A 578 10.92 5.17 14.80
CA GLU A 578 10.86 5.80 13.48
C GLU A 578 9.85 6.94 13.47
N TRP A 579 8.73 6.76 14.18
CA TRP A 579 7.71 7.77 14.38
C TRP A 579 7.57 8.10 15.89
N HIS A 580 7.36 9.37 16.21
CA HIS A 580 7.01 9.80 17.57
C HIS A 580 5.51 9.61 17.81
N ARG A 581 4.71 9.90 16.78
CA ARG A 581 3.25 9.78 16.76
C ARG A 581 2.79 9.34 15.37
N ALA A 582 1.55 8.93 15.27
CA ALA A 582 0.87 8.64 14.01
C ALA A 582 -0.61 8.98 14.11
N LEU A 583 -1.17 9.53 13.06
CA LEU A 583 -2.61 9.65 12.87
C LEU A 583 -3.08 8.43 12.09
N VAL A 584 -3.95 7.62 12.70
CA VAL A 584 -4.56 6.45 12.06
C VAL A 584 -6.01 6.79 11.81
N VAL A 585 -6.44 6.83 10.55
CA VAL A 585 -7.82 7.11 10.17
C VAL A 585 -8.40 5.97 9.38
N MET A 586 -9.65 5.62 9.65
CA MET A 586 -10.36 4.56 8.93
C MET A 586 -11.77 4.98 8.60
N ALA A 587 -12.25 4.56 7.44
CA ALA A 587 -13.63 4.74 7.04
C ALA A 587 -14.06 3.67 6.05
N ASP A 588 -15.35 3.36 6.06
CA ASP A 588 -16.03 2.68 4.97
C ASP A 588 -17.39 3.35 4.72
N GLU A 589 -17.84 3.26 3.48
CA GLU A 589 -19.14 3.76 3.05
C GLU A 589 -20.12 2.59 2.89
N SER A 590 -21.41 2.83 3.20
CA SER A 590 -22.46 1.89 2.85
C SER A 590 -22.69 1.91 1.34
N HIS A 591 -22.94 0.72 0.77
CA HIS A 591 -23.23 0.62 -0.65
C HIS A 591 -24.09 -0.62 -0.95
N PRO A 592 -25.12 -0.53 -1.83
CA PRO A 592 -25.99 -1.67 -2.14
C PRO A 592 -25.27 -2.92 -2.63
N THR A 593 -24.24 -2.78 -3.43
CA THR A 593 -23.43 -3.90 -3.93
C THR A 593 -22.69 -4.59 -2.77
N ILE A 594 -22.14 -3.81 -1.81
CA ILE A 594 -21.51 -4.36 -0.59
C ILE A 594 -22.53 -5.13 0.22
N ASP A 595 -23.73 -4.59 0.43
CA ASP A 595 -24.81 -5.25 1.15
C ASP A 595 -25.24 -6.57 0.50
N ALA A 596 -25.33 -6.59 -0.84
CA ALA A 596 -25.66 -7.80 -1.59
C ALA A 596 -24.56 -8.86 -1.45
N VAL A 597 -23.30 -8.48 -1.57
CA VAL A 597 -22.15 -9.39 -1.40
C VAL A 597 -22.09 -9.95 0.01
N LEU A 598 -22.23 -9.12 1.04
CA LEU A 598 -22.23 -9.55 2.43
C LEU A 598 -23.42 -10.47 2.75
N SER A 599 -24.60 -10.15 2.20
CA SER A 599 -25.79 -11.00 2.35
C SER A 599 -25.58 -12.36 1.70
N HIS A 600 -24.98 -12.40 0.51
CA HIS A 600 -24.62 -13.65 -0.18
C HIS A 600 -23.60 -14.47 0.62
N CYS A 601 -22.54 -13.86 1.12
CA CYS A 601 -21.50 -14.54 1.90
C CYS A 601 -22.00 -15.08 3.24
N THR A 602 -22.91 -14.36 3.90
CA THR A 602 -23.40 -14.73 5.25
C THR A 602 -24.66 -15.56 5.24
N GLY A 603 -25.36 -15.66 4.10
CA GLY A 603 -26.66 -16.34 3.98
C GLY A 603 -27.80 -15.63 4.71
N ARG A 604 -27.64 -14.35 5.09
CA ARG A 604 -28.65 -13.53 5.78
C ARG A 604 -28.63 -12.11 5.22
N ALA A 605 -29.75 -11.40 5.31
CA ALA A 605 -29.79 -9.99 4.94
C ALA A 605 -28.83 -9.16 5.81
N VAL A 606 -27.90 -8.47 5.16
CA VAL A 606 -26.94 -7.56 5.78
C VAL A 606 -27.18 -6.18 5.20
N ARG A 607 -27.16 -5.16 6.05
CA ARG A 607 -27.09 -3.77 5.66
C ARG A 607 -25.83 -3.17 6.30
N SER A 608 -24.88 -2.77 5.47
CA SER A 608 -23.68 -2.05 5.91
C SER A 608 -24.05 -0.63 6.37
N GLY A 609 -23.14 -0.01 7.10
CA GLY A 609 -23.25 1.38 7.50
C GLY A 609 -22.04 2.18 7.08
N SER A 610 -22.17 3.49 7.05
CA SER A 610 -21.05 4.40 6.83
C SER A 610 -20.56 5.00 8.14
N ALA A 611 -19.23 5.05 8.30
CA ALA A 611 -18.59 5.67 9.47
C ALA A 611 -17.15 6.07 9.15
N GLY A 612 -16.64 7.06 9.87
CA GLY A 612 -15.24 7.43 9.89
C GLY A 612 -14.72 7.54 11.31
N MET A 613 -13.50 7.09 11.55
CA MET A 613 -12.85 7.14 12.85
C MET A 613 -11.37 7.46 12.72
N ALA A 614 -10.84 8.23 13.65
CA ALA A 614 -9.44 8.61 13.68
C ALA A 614 -8.86 8.43 15.09
N PHE A 615 -7.61 7.99 15.17
CA PHE A 615 -6.85 7.83 16.40
C PHE A 615 -5.53 8.58 16.30
N LEU A 616 -5.19 9.34 17.33
CA LEU A 616 -3.84 9.84 17.51
C LEU A 616 -3.08 8.87 18.42
N MET A 617 -2.17 8.11 17.84
CA MET A 617 -1.30 7.19 18.57
C MET A 617 0.04 7.88 18.83
N GLU A 618 0.55 7.78 20.06
CA GLU A 618 1.81 8.42 20.46
C GLU A 618 2.67 7.49 21.31
N ARG A 619 3.97 7.77 21.27
CA ARG A 619 4.91 7.21 22.22
C ARG A 619 4.61 7.74 23.62
N ILE A 620 4.48 6.82 24.59
CA ILE A 620 4.39 7.17 26.01
C ILE A 620 5.83 7.30 26.53
N ASP A 621 6.25 8.52 26.84
CA ASP A 621 7.51 8.80 27.53
C ASP A 621 7.25 9.14 29.01
N GLY A 622 8.31 9.16 29.81
CA GLY A 622 8.21 9.27 31.28
C GLY A 622 7.60 10.58 31.80
N SER A 623 7.27 11.54 30.93
CA SER A 623 6.74 12.85 31.35
C SER A 623 5.23 12.85 31.61
N ASN A 624 4.46 11.86 31.09
CA ASN A 624 3.02 11.71 31.32
C ASN A 624 2.53 10.25 31.19
N PRO A 625 3.05 9.30 31.99
CA PRO A 625 2.73 7.88 31.81
C PRO A 625 1.28 7.50 32.21
N GLU A 626 0.55 8.38 32.89
CA GLU A 626 -0.71 8.03 33.56
C GLU A 626 -1.98 8.41 32.76
N LEU A 627 -1.86 9.10 31.62
CA LEU A 627 -3.00 9.73 30.96
C LEU A 627 -3.49 9.02 29.70
N LEU A 628 -2.70 8.10 29.10
CA LEU A 628 -3.04 7.48 27.83
C LEU A 628 -3.33 5.99 28.00
N PRO A 629 -4.44 5.46 27.44
CA PRO A 629 -4.60 4.03 27.29
C PRO A 629 -3.45 3.46 26.47
N GLU A 630 -2.71 2.52 27.06
CA GLU A 630 -1.59 1.87 26.41
C GLU A 630 -2.06 0.71 25.53
N VAL A 631 -1.59 0.68 24.29
CA VAL A 631 -1.75 -0.49 23.42
C VAL A 631 -0.69 -1.52 23.81
N THR A 632 -1.10 -2.55 24.56
CA THR A 632 -0.19 -3.55 25.15
C THR A 632 0.17 -4.67 24.20
N GLY A 633 -0.69 -5.01 23.24
CA GLY A 633 -0.43 -6.09 22.30
C GLY A 633 -1.38 -6.13 21.10
N PHE A 634 -0.95 -6.85 20.11
CA PHE A 634 -1.73 -7.27 18.96
C PHE A 634 -1.55 -8.77 18.78
N GLU A 635 -2.66 -9.46 18.58
CA GLU A 635 -2.68 -10.87 18.18
C GLU A 635 -3.35 -10.98 16.82
N HIS A 636 -2.92 -11.92 16.01
CA HIS A 636 -3.44 -12.16 14.68
C HIS A 636 -3.52 -13.66 14.41
N GLY A 637 -4.34 -14.04 13.45
CA GLY A 637 -4.50 -15.44 13.06
C GLY A 637 -5.28 -15.57 11.77
N ILE A 638 -5.22 -16.77 11.19
CA ILE A 638 -6.07 -17.19 10.08
C ILE A 638 -7.03 -18.26 10.62
N VAL A 639 -8.33 -17.98 10.56
CA VAL A 639 -9.38 -18.91 11.00
C VAL A 639 -9.87 -19.71 9.81
N GLU A 640 -9.88 -21.05 9.93
CA GLU A 640 -10.44 -21.91 8.89
C GLU A 640 -11.96 -21.70 8.74
N ARG A 641 -12.46 -21.75 7.48
CA ARG A 641 -13.88 -21.63 7.17
C ARG A 641 -14.67 -22.78 7.85
N GLY A 642 -15.48 -22.45 8.82
CA GLY A 642 -16.32 -23.41 9.55
C GLY A 642 -16.55 -23.02 11.01
N GLY A 643 -15.73 -22.16 11.56
CA GLY A 643 -15.88 -21.60 12.91
C GLY A 643 -16.96 -20.51 12.94
N SER A 644 -17.89 -20.67 13.84
CA SER A 644 -19.04 -19.82 14.09
C SER A 644 -18.69 -18.35 14.31
N ARG A 645 -19.47 -17.47 13.68
CA ARG A 645 -19.72 -16.02 13.89
C ARG A 645 -18.51 -15.10 14.13
N PRO A 646 -18.42 -13.99 13.40
CA PRO A 646 -17.62 -12.85 13.83
C PRO A 646 -18.29 -12.25 15.09
N ALA A 647 -17.83 -12.66 16.25
CA ALA A 647 -18.20 -12.04 17.51
C ALA A 647 -17.05 -11.13 17.93
N MET A 648 -17.32 -9.85 18.14
CA MET A 648 -16.42 -9.01 18.90
C MET A 648 -16.62 -9.37 20.38
N THR A 649 -15.59 -9.92 21.00
CA THR A 649 -15.61 -10.25 22.43
C THR A 649 -14.65 -9.32 23.15
N GLY A 650 -15.20 -8.52 24.10
CA GLY A 650 -14.38 -7.82 25.09
C GLY A 650 -14.00 -8.76 26.24
N HIS A 651 -12.86 -8.54 26.87
CA HIS A 651 -12.47 -9.23 28.10
C HIS A 651 -13.42 -8.77 29.23
N GLY A 652 -14.22 -9.69 29.76
CA GLY A 652 -15.24 -9.40 30.79
C GLY A 652 -16.64 -9.90 30.44
N GLY A 653 -16.84 -10.51 29.26
CA GLY A 653 -18.10 -11.19 28.89
C GLY A 653 -19.21 -10.28 28.35
N ALA A 654 -19.01 -8.97 28.27
CA ALA A 654 -19.94 -8.07 27.61
C ALA A 654 -19.71 -8.08 26.11
N THR A 655 -20.71 -8.50 25.32
CA THR A 655 -20.66 -8.41 23.85
C THR A 655 -21.15 -7.03 23.44
N ILE A 656 -20.26 -6.19 22.92
CA ILE A 656 -20.67 -4.93 22.30
C ILE A 656 -21.12 -5.23 20.87
N MET A 657 -22.41 -5.02 20.62
CA MET A 657 -22.98 -5.14 19.29
C MET A 657 -22.80 -3.81 18.57
N ILE A 658 -21.77 -3.72 17.72
CA ILE A 658 -21.60 -2.58 16.81
C ILE A 658 -22.16 -2.98 15.45
N PRO A 659 -22.90 -2.10 14.78
CA PRO A 659 -23.39 -2.33 13.42
C PRO A 659 -22.25 -2.67 12.45
N GLU A 660 -22.58 -3.29 11.33
CA GLU A 660 -21.62 -3.57 10.26
C GLU A 660 -21.15 -2.27 9.61
N ILE A 661 -20.06 -1.71 10.10
CA ILE A 661 -19.43 -0.47 9.64
C ILE A 661 -18.02 -0.72 9.09
N GLY A 662 -17.84 -1.86 8.45
CA GLY A 662 -16.60 -2.22 7.75
C GLY A 662 -15.37 -2.29 8.66
N CYS A 663 -14.25 -1.72 8.23
CA CYS A 663 -12.99 -1.73 8.96
C CYS A 663 -12.99 -0.86 10.23
N VAL A 664 -14.01 -0.03 10.43
CA VAL A 664 -14.17 0.84 11.61
C VAL A 664 -14.67 0.06 12.82
N ALA A 665 -15.33 -1.08 12.61
CA ALA A 665 -16.04 -1.81 13.68
C ALA A 665 -15.13 -2.26 14.84
N GLY A 666 -13.97 -2.85 14.56
CA GLY A 666 -13.01 -3.25 15.59
C GLY A 666 -12.45 -2.09 16.40
N PRO A 667 -11.88 -1.06 15.77
CA PRO A 667 -11.43 0.15 16.44
C PRO A 667 -12.53 0.90 17.21
N ALA A 668 -13.77 0.91 16.69
CA ALA A 668 -14.91 1.50 17.40
C ALA A 668 -15.22 0.76 18.70
N ALA A 669 -15.20 -0.58 18.68
CA ALA A 669 -15.38 -1.38 19.89
C ALA A 669 -14.27 -1.10 20.90
N LEU A 670 -13.00 -1.01 20.47
CA LEU A 670 -11.89 -0.66 21.33
C LEU A 670 -12.09 0.71 22.02
N ALA A 671 -12.48 1.72 21.24
CA ALA A 671 -12.70 3.07 21.78
C ALA A 671 -13.84 3.11 22.80
N LEU A 672 -14.93 2.39 22.54
CA LEU A 672 -16.06 2.31 23.47
C LEU A 672 -15.69 1.55 24.75
N GLU A 673 -14.97 0.45 24.66
CA GLU A 673 -14.50 -0.30 25.84
C GLU A 673 -13.55 0.55 26.69
N ILE A 674 -12.57 1.22 26.08
CA ILE A 674 -11.68 2.15 26.77
C ILE A 674 -12.49 3.25 27.48
N ALA A 675 -13.49 3.83 26.81
CA ALA A 675 -14.30 4.90 27.35
C ALA A 675 -15.32 4.45 28.43
N SER A 676 -15.67 3.15 28.49
CA SER A 676 -16.65 2.62 29.45
C SER A 676 -16.09 2.40 30.85
N ARG A 677 -14.79 2.34 31.01
CA ARG A 677 -14.07 2.12 32.28
C ARG A 677 -14.41 0.80 33.01
N GLN A 678 -14.89 -0.20 32.29
CA GLN A 678 -15.31 -1.45 32.96
C GLN A 678 -14.14 -2.36 33.34
N SER A 679 -12.94 -2.17 32.77
CA SER A 679 -11.74 -2.90 33.15
C SER A 679 -10.46 -2.10 32.88
N ASN A 680 -9.40 -2.39 33.63
CA ASN A 680 -8.07 -1.82 33.40
C ASN A 680 -7.38 -2.42 32.15
N GLU A 681 -7.91 -3.52 31.65
CA GLU A 681 -7.41 -4.21 30.46
C GLU A 681 -8.57 -4.46 29.50
N VAL A 682 -8.37 -4.15 28.24
CA VAL A 682 -9.34 -4.32 27.17
C VAL A 682 -8.71 -5.12 26.05
N ALA A 683 -9.42 -6.13 25.56
CA ALA A 683 -9.05 -6.84 24.35
C ALA A 683 -10.23 -6.84 23.39
N VAL A 684 -10.03 -6.41 22.15
CA VAL A 684 -11.05 -6.41 21.10
C VAL A 684 -10.56 -7.23 19.93
N SER A 685 -11.34 -8.23 19.54
CA SER A 685 -11.07 -9.11 18.41
C SER A 685 -12.02 -8.85 17.26
N CYS A 686 -11.50 -8.87 16.04
CA CYS A 686 -12.26 -8.74 14.80
C CYS A 686 -11.75 -9.78 13.80
N THR A 687 -12.68 -10.43 13.12
CA THR A 687 -12.36 -11.41 12.05
C THR A 687 -13.07 -10.98 10.77
N ASP A 688 -12.35 -10.98 9.65
CA ASP A 688 -12.93 -10.68 8.36
C ASP A 688 -13.55 -11.92 7.68
N PRO A 689 -14.38 -11.76 6.64
CA PRO A 689 -14.97 -12.89 5.90
C PRO A 689 -13.94 -13.79 5.21
N ASN A 690 -12.71 -13.29 5.03
CA ASN A 690 -11.60 -14.05 4.45
C ASN A 690 -10.85 -14.91 5.48
N GLY A 691 -11.23 -14.84 6.76
CA GLY A 691 -10.63 -15.59 7.84
C GLY A 691 -9.42 -14.92 8.51
N PHE A 692 -9.03 -13.70 8.12
CA PHE A 692 -8.04 -12.95 8.88
C PHE A 692 -8.66 -12.44 10.17
N SER A 693 -7.98 -12.67 11.28
CA SER A 693 -8.41 -12.21 12.60
C SER A 693 -7.33 -11.36 13.24
N TRP A 694 -7.77 -10.31 13.92
CA TRP A 694 -6.91 -9.44 14.70
C TRP A 694 -7.51 -9.17 16.06
N THR A 695 -6.68 -9.19 17.07
CA THR A 695 -7.01 -8.76 18.42
C THR A 695 -6.09 -7.63 18.81
N VAL A 696 -6.64 -6.55 19.31
CA VAL A 696 -5.87 -5.46 19.94
C VAL A 696 -6.11 -5.50 21.43
N GLN A 697 -5.04 -5.37 22.19
CA GLN A 697 -5.05 -5.27 23.66
C GLN A 697 -4.63 -3.87 24.07
N ALA A 698 -5.35 -3.30 25.01
CA ALA A 698 -4.99 -2.01 25.61
C ALA A 698 -5.20 -2.04 27.12
N SER A 699 -4.34 -1.36 27.86
CA SER A 699 -4.51 -1.14 29.29
C SER A 699 -4.66 0.34 29.59
N ALA A 700 -5.54 0.65 30.56
CA ALA A 700 -5.75 2.01 31.04
C ALA A 700 -5.08 2.17 32.40
N HIS A 701 -4.04 2.97 32.45
CA HIS A 701 -3.39 3.38 33.70
C HIS A 701 -3.74 4.85 33.93
N GLY A 702 -4.60 5.16 34.93
CA GLY A 702 -4.90 6.53 35.32
C GLY A 702 -6.37 6.97 35.19
N ASP A 703 -6.66 8.26 35.46
CA ASP A 703 -8.01 8.82 35.43
C ASP A 703 -8.47 9.11 34.00
N LEU A 704 -9.28 8.21 33.46
CA LEU A 704 -9.88 8.30 32.12
C LEU A 704 -10.93 9.41 31.97
N LYS A 705 -11.16 10.26 32.99
CA LYS A 705 -12.16 11.34 32.93
C LYS A 705 -11.93 12.29 31.76
N SER A 706 -10.68 12.57 31.44
CA SER A 706 -10.30 13.41 30.31
C SER A 706 -10.58 12.76 28.95
N PHE A 707 -10.42 11.41 28.84
CA PHE A 707 -10.66 10.68 27.59
C PHE A 707 -12.15 10.56 27.24
N ALA A 708 -13.02 10.49 28.24
CA ALA A 708 -14.46 10.38 28.05
C ALA A 708 -15.15 11.74 27.79
N THR A 709 -14.46 12.86 28.04
CA THR A 709 -14.99 14.24 27.87
C THR A 709 -14.56 14.88 26.57
N VAL A 710 -13.60 14.29 25.84
CA VAL A 710 -13.17 14.63 24.49
C VAL A 710 -13.94 13.77 23.48
#